data_82fec0e4bb34c754e7d25e7f541fd3f6
#
_entry.id   82fec0e4bb34c754e7d25e7f541fd3f6
#
_cell.length_a   1.000
_cell.length_b   1.000
_cell.length_c   1.000
_cell.angle_alpha   90.00
_cell.angle_beta   90.00
_cell.angle_gamma   90.00
#
_symmetry.space_group_name_H-M   'P 1'
#
loop_
_entity.id
_entity.type
_entity.pdbx_description
1 polymer ?
#
loop_
_entity_poly.entity_id
_entity_poly.type
_entity_poly.pdbx_seq_one_letter_code
_entity_poly.pdbx_strand_id
1 'polypeptide(L)'
;ETTVPSRISFRGEVAAFIAGNPKKTQLNGQTNVYLDDFEGAQTNLDVKGFFAWNLSSVPSEGFEGSEAGIDDLSAGYNRAKLAWYSIDPIFYTSQSRPAGIGNDDISLNTTRRIFINEIFPEQDLVQGQSTFQPTLDLAYFPKDKGPYNNQETDTFVSNSNQNWGGIMRSINATNFEQSNVEFIEFWLLDTFTELETPVQDLGSLVFHLGNISEDVLQDGRKQYENGLPGTETASTQESNWGKTPAAQSLLYTFNTVEEDRLLQDVGFDGLNDQEERLVYPNGPLEDPAGDNYEYFVQATGGIVNRYKNYNGTDGNSPIAFSDTNRGSTAEPDTEDINRDQTMNTINSYFEYRVPISKDMTVGNHPFITDVRENVTVDLPNGQQLTSRWIQFKVPIDKRYYQGTSFNSYFDNINGIEDLRSIRFMRMVLSDFETPVVFRFGTLDLVRGDWRRYNQSLNENILGNVNTTVDISTVNVLENENRVPVNYVLPPDIQREQINNNNTVVRQNEQSLSFRVCDLQPMDSRGIYKSVNVDLRQYKELKMFLHAESVQGQNPLPGEGTLDEFDKRLVAFIRLGTDYKDNYYQIEVPLKPSSFMEGASNKLSAQEVWQPDFNSIDVPIEFLSKLKAASIGKISNGAIYYDEDLNIIDEFTPISSLPGLKRYKFSVIGNPSLGSIKTMMIGVKNPSQAIGDVLCGEVWFNELRIAGIDSQGGWAAIGSLDANLADFATISASGRMSTIGFGSIEQSPNERSREDLSQFDFVTNVNVGQLLPKKWGVQIPLNYNVGATQITPEYDPFYQDLLLKDRIATVKTQSQRDTIRNQAIDYTERKSISLIGVRKNGSGAKPHFYNVENFDFSYAYNEFTHHDYEIQSQSNKTVALSANYNYGFSPLEINPFKKIKALNKKKILAMAP
;
A
#
# COMPACT_ATOMS: atom_id res chain seq x y z
N GLU A 1 55.86 -49.40 -27.28
CA GLU A 1 56.31 -48.02 -27.33
C GLU A 1 55.17 -47.18 -27.87
N THR A 2 54.77 -46.17 -27.12
CA THR A 2 53.77 -45.20 -27.51
C THR A 2 54.43 -44.07 -28.26
N THR A 3 53.81 -43.60 -29.34
CA THR A 3 54.32 -42.44 -30.14
C THR A 3 53.75 -41.12 -29.69
N VAL A 4 52.78 -41.12 -28.76
CA VAL A 4 52.10 -39.94 -28.23
C VAL A 4 52.62 -39.65 -26.83
N PRO A 5 53.04 -38.41 -26.52
CA PRO A 5 53.53 -38.03 -25.20
C PRO A 5 52.38 -37.97 -24.18
N SER A 6 52.68 -38.41 -22.95
CA SER A 6 51.73 -38.22 -21.80
C SER A 6 51.79 -36.78 -21.30
N ARG A 7 50.67 -36.26 -20.93
CA ARG A 7 50.51 -34.88 -20.39
C ARG A 7 49.57 -34.88 -19.20
N ILE A 8 49.97 -34.18 -18.16
CA ILE A 8 49.11 -33.89 -17.02
C ILE A 8 48.98 -32.38 -16.86
N SER A 9 47.80 -31.87 -16.73
CA SER A 9 47.50 -30.46 -16.45
C SER A 9 46.59 -30.30 -15.25
N PHE A 10 46.93 -29.38 -14.37
CA PHE A 10 46.12 -29.02 -13.22
C PHE A 10 45.76 -27.53 -13.33
N ARG A 11 44.49 -27.19 -13.03
CA ARG A 11 44.00 -25.82 -12.93
C ARG A 11 43.21 -25.70 -11.65
N GLY A 12 43.35 -24.58 -10.97
CA GLY A 12 42.59 -24.33 -9.76
C GLY A 12 42.42 -22.82 -9.53
N GLU A 13 41.24 -22.48 -9.01
CA GLU A 13 40.89 -21.12 -8.63
C GLU A 13 40.26 -21.16 -7.24
N VAL A 14 40.56 -20.14 -6.43
CA VAL A 14 39.93 -19.93 -5.12
C VAL A 14 39.53 -18.46 -5.04
N ALA A 15 38.29 -18.23 -4.64
CA ALA A 15 37.74 -16.92 -4.39
C ALA A 15 37.23 -16.84 -2.96
N ALA A 16 37.51 -15.73 -2.29
CA ALA A 16 36.97 -15.46 -0.96
C ALA A 16 36.19 -14.15 -0.99
N PHE A 17 35.01 -14.16 -0.46
CA PHE A 17 34.17 -12.98 -0.27
C PHE A 17 34.26 -12.56 1.20
N ILE A 18 34.71 -11.32 1.44
CA ILE A 18 34.80 -10.72 2.77
C ILE A 18 33.72 -9.64 2.82
N ALA A 19 32.70 -9.86 3.61
CA ALA A 19 31.59 -8.93 3.72
C ALA A 19 31.97 -7.70 4.55
N GLY A 20 31.56 -6.53 4.07
CA GLY A 20 31.64 -5.25 4.79
C GLY A 20 30.27 -4.83 5.32
N ASN A 21 30.24 -3.97 6.34
CA ASN A 21 29.00 -3.38 6.84
C ASN A 21 28.76 -2.03 6.15
N PRO A 22 27.54 -1.78 5.62
CA PRO A 22 27.19 -0.50 5.02
C PRO A 22 27.17 0.60 6.09
N LYS A 23 27.98 1.64 5.90
CA LYS A 23 28.10 2.74 6.88
C LYS A 23 26.92 3.73 6.83
N LYS A 24 26.20 3.81 5.71
CA LYS A 24 25.12 4.80 5.52
C LYS A 24 23.83 4.47 6.25
N THR A 25 23.62 3.22 6.61
CA THR A 25 22.39 2.74 7.29
C THR A 25 22.64 2.41 8.76
N GLN A 26 23.72 2.96 9.34
CA GLN A 26 24.05 2.72 10.74
C GLN A 26 23.37 3.75 11.65
N LEU A 27 22.54 3.26 12.54
CA LEU A 27 22.05 3.98 13.70
C LEU A 27 22.70 3.38 14.95
N ASN A 28 23.31 4.20 15.78
CA ASN A 28 24.08 3.75 16.97
C ASN A 28 25.12 2.66 16.67
N GLY A 29 25.76 2.72 15.48
CA GLY A 29 26.79 1.77 15.07
C GLY A 29 26.30 0.41 14.55
N GLN A 30 24.99 0.19 14.48
CA GLN A 30 24.35 -0.99 13.92
C GLN A 30 23.69 -0.68 12.57
N THR A 31 23.72 -1.62 11.64
CA THR A 31 22.95 -1.53 10.39
C THR A 31 21.50 -1.84 10.69
N ASN A 32 20.61 -0.92 10.36
CA ASN A 32 19.16 -1.08 10.52
C ASN A 32 18.49 -1.22 9.16
N VAL A 33 17.42 -2.03 9.13
CA VAL A 33 16.49 -2.14 8.00
C VAL A 33 15.09 -2.00 8.58
N TYR A 34 14.34 -1.06 8.07
CA TYR A 34 12.95 -0.86 8.48
C TYR A 34 12.06 -1.92 7.86
N LEU A 35 11.27 -2.58 8.69
CA LEU A 35 10.14 -3.41 8.26
C LEU A 35 8.94 -2.52 7.97
N ASP A 36 8.74 -1.52 8.84
CA ASP A 36 7.81 -0.42 8.68
C ASP A 36 8.26 0.74 9.59
N ASP A 37 8.57 1.88 9.00
CA ASP A 37 8.86 3.12 9.73
C ASP A 37 7.59 3.86 10.16
N PHE A 38 6.43 3.43 9.61
CA PHE A 38 5.12 4.04 9.75
C PHE A 38 4.98 5.42 9.09
N GLU A 39 6.01 5.92 8.42
CA GLU A 39 5.91 7.18 7.67
C GLU A 39 4.92 7.10 6.51
N GLY A 40 4.76 5.91 5.92
CA GLY A 40 3.77 5.59 4.90
C GLY A 40 2.47 4.97 5.43
N ALA A 41 2.24 4.94 6.75
CA ALA A 41 1.09 4.26 7.36
C ALA A 41 -0.26 4.83 6.89
N GLN A 42 -0.30 6.12 6.54
CA GLN A 42 -1.44 6.78 5.91
C GLN A 42 -1.00 7.54 4.67
N THR A 43 -1.89 7.59 3.66
CA THR A 43 -1.70 8.34 2.42
C THR A 43 -2.94 9.16 2.14
N ASN A 44 -2.76 10.46 1.92
CA ASN A 44 -3.84 11.39 1.68
C ASN A 44 -4.14 11.51 0.19
N LEU A 45 -5.41 11.39 -0.17
CA LEU A 45 -5.92 11.71 -1.50
C LEU A 45 -6.62 13.06 -1.42
N ASP A 46 -5.94 14.12 -1.89
CA ASP A 46 -6.46 15.48 -1.91
C ASP A 46 -7.68 15.59 -2.83
N VAL A 47 -8.81 16.04 -2.27
CA VAL A 47 -10.07 16.26 -2.99
C VAL A 47 -10.52 17.73 -2.94
N LYS A 48 -9.71 18.66 -2.44
CA LYS A 48 -10.06 20.07 -2.29
C LYS A 48 -10.00 20.89 -3.59
N GLY A 49 -9.45 20.35 -4.69
CA GLY A 49 -9.35 21.10 -5.97
C GLY A 49 -10.71 21.59 -6.46
N PHE A 50 -10.96 22.93 -6.43
CA PHE A 50 -12.28 23.49 -6.68
C PHE A 50 -12.81 23.26 -8.10
N PHE A 51 -11.95 23.15 -9.12
CA PHE A 51 -12.36 22.85 -10.51
C PHE A 51 -12.95 21.46 -10.72
N ALA A 52 -12.74 20.54 -9.78
CA ALA A 52 -13.28 19.18 -9.87
C ALA A 52 -14.68 19.07 -9.26
N TRP A 53 -15.18 20.12 -8.64
CA TRP A 53 -16.49 20.17 -8.03
C TRP A 53 -17.49 20.82 -8.98
N ASN A 54 -18.69 20.25 -9.06
CA ASN A 54 -19.80 20.69 -9.90
C ASN A 54 -21.06 20.85 -9.04
N LEU A 55 -22.08 21.53 -9.56
CA LEU A 55 -23.39 21.62 -8.92
C LEU A 55 -23.95 20.21 -8.68
N SER A 56 -24.47 19.95 -7.49
CA SER A 56 -25.01 18.62 -7.18
C SER A 56 -26.48 18.46 -7.59
N SER A 57 -26.84 17.23 -7.90
CA SER A 57 -28.23 16.77 -7.91
C SER A 57 -28.89 16.86 -6.53
N VAL A 58 -30.20 16.75 -6.47
CA VAL A 58 -30.99 16.73 -5.22
C VAL A 58 -30.66 15.48 -4.40
N PRO A 59 -30.38 15.58 -3.10
CA PRO A 59 -30.26 14.40 -2.23
C PRO A 59 -31.60 13.63 -2.15
N SER A 60 -31.53 12.30 -2.03
CA SER A 60 -32.73 11.43 -2.14
C SER A 60 -33.61 11.41 -0.90
N GLU A 61 -33.07 11.66 0.28
CA GLU A 61 -33.81 11.58 1.54
C GLU A 61 -33.39 12.72 2.48
N GLY A 62 -34.32 13.16 3.32
CA GLY A 62 -34.06 14.13 4.37
C GLY A 62 -33.92 15.61 3.89
N PHE A 63 -34.12 15.87 2.62
CA PHE A 63 -34.06 17.20 2.02
C PHE A 63 -35.37 17.53 1.30
N GLU A 64 -35.83 18.75 1.41
CA GLU A 64 -37.02 19.20 0.69
C GLU A 64 -36.76 19.13 -0.83
N GLY A 65 -37.73 18.64 -1.60
CA GLY A 65 -37.58 18.35 -3.03
C GLY A 65 -37.17 16.88 -3.32
N SER A 66 -36.71 16.12 -2.33
CA SER A 66 -36.34 14.70 -2.50
C SER A 66 -37.50 13.80 -2.90
N GLU A 67 -38.73 14.17 -2.53
CA GLU A 67 -39.99 13.43 -2.85
C GLU A 67 -40.56 13.80 -4.24
N ALA A 68 -39.95 14.77 -4.96
CA ALA A 68 -40.40 15.19 -6.28
C ALA A 68 -40.30 14.06 -7.30
N GLY A 69 -41.28 14.00 -8.20
CA GLY A 69 -41.26 13.07 -9.31
C GLY A 69 -40.24 13.49 -10.39
N ILE A 70 -39.99 12.57 -11.35
CA ILE A 70 -39.20 12.91 -12.53
C ILE A 70 -39.91 14.04 -13.31
N ASP A 71 -39.13 15.02 -13.77
CA ASP A 71 -39.61 16.20 -14.54
C ASP A 71 -40.58 17.12 -13.73
N ASP A 72 -40.38 17.15 -12.38
CA ASP A 72 -41.12 18.02 -11.48
C ASP A 72 -40.23 19.15 -10.95
N LEU A 73 -40.55 20.39 -11.26
CA LEU A 73 -39.84 21.61 -10.83
C LEU A 73 -39.70 21.72 -9.29
N SER A 74 -40.54 21.04 -8.51
CA SER A 74 -40.43 21.04 -7.06
C SER A 74 -39.16 20.35 -6.56
N ALA A 75 -38.47 19.56 -7.38
CA ALA A 75 -37.15 19.02 -7.07
C ALA A 75 -36.10 20.11 -6.81
N GLY A 76 -36.23 21.28 -7.46
CA GLY A 76 -35.36 22.43 -7.23
C GLY A 76 -35.70 23.26 -5.99
N TYR A 77 -36.81 22.97 -5.30
CA TYR A 77 -37.21 23.72 -4.12
C TYR A 77 -36.20 23.58 -2.97
N ASN A 78 -36.10 24.62 -2.18
CA ASN A 78 -35.14 24.76 -1.09
C ASN A 78 -33.63 24.68 -1.51
N ARG A 79 -33.32 24.54 -2.81
CA ARG A 79 -31.95 24.73 -3.27
C ARG A 79 -31.56 26.22 -3.10
N ALA A 80 -30.60 26.47 -2.21
CA ALA A 80 -30.07 27.78 -1.91
C ALA A 80 -28.75 28.02 -2.67
N LYS A 81 -28.36 29.28 -2.74
CA LYS A 81 -27.13 29.70 -3.44
C LYS A 81 -25.91 29.24 -2.65
N LEU A 82 -25.04 28.51 -3.33
CA LEU A 82 -23.74 28.03 -2.86
C LEU A 82 -22.69 28.36 -3.89
N ALA A 83 -21.66 29.07 -3.50
CA ALA A 83 -20.48 29.33 -4.32
C ALA A 83 -19.29 28.56 -3.80
N TRP A 84 -18.50 27.96 -4.72
CA TRP A 84 -17.27 27.25 -4.40
C TRP A 84 -16.10 27.77 -5.24
N TYR A 85 -15.01 28.10 -4.58
CA TYR A 85 -13.88 28.77 -5.21
C TYR A 85 -12.60 28.62 -4.40
N SER A 86 -11.50 29.10 -4.95
CA SER A 86 -10.28 29.47 -4.23
C SER A 86 -9.99 30.92 -4.53
N ILE A 87 -9.72 31.72 -3.51
CA ILE A 87 -9.52 33.15 -3.70
C ILE A 87 -8.28 33.42 -4.57
N ASP A 88 -8.49 34.10 -5.71
CA ASP A 88 -7.42 34.37 -6.66
C ASP A 88 -6.36 35.30 -6.05
N PRO A 89 -5.06 35.08 -6.26
CA PRO A 89 -3.97 35.93 -5.80
C PRO A 89 -4.06 37.39 -6.22
N ILE A 90 -4.83 37.72 -7.28
CA ILE A 90 -5.03 39.09 -7.76
C ILE A 90 -5.57 40.04 -6.67
N PHE A 91 -6.41 39.51 -5.76
CA PHE A 91 -6.96 40.30 -4.65
C PHE A 91 -5.90 40.76 -3.64
N TYR A 92 -4.81 40.02 -3.52
CA TYR A 92 -3.73 40.27 -2.56
C TYR A 92 -2.60 41.13 -3.17
N THR A 93 -2.64 41.40 -4.48
CA THR A 93 -1.61 42.12 -5.19
C THR A 93 -2.05 43.57 -5.37
N SER A 94 -1.43 44.53 -4.67
CA SER A 94 -1.88 45.91 -4.63
C SER A 94 -1.96 46.62 -6.00
N GLN A 95 -1.15 46.18 -6.99
CA GLN A 95 -1.08 46.78 -8.33
C GLN A 95 -2.19 46.32 -9.28
N SER A 96 -2.70 45.09 -9.09
CA SER A 96 -3.68 44.44 -9.97
C SER A 96 -5.02 44.16 -9.28
N ARG A 97 -5.16 44.62 -8.04
CA ARG A 97 -6.38 44.41 -7.25
C ARG A 97 -7.59 45.02 -7.91
N PRO A 98 -8.74 44.31 -8.02
CA PRO A 98 -9.96 44.88 -8.56
C PRO A 98 -10.43 46.13 -7.80
N ALA A 99 -11.03 47.06 -8.52
CA ALA A 99 -11.53 48.29 -7.93
C ALA A 99 -12.58 48.03 -6.85
N GLY A 100 -12.54 48.80 -5.76
CA GLY A 100 -13.46 48.68 -4.62
C GLY A 100 -13.02 47.72 -3.52
N ILE A 101 -11.89 46.99 -3.69
CA ILE A 101 -11.33 46.11 -2.67
C ILE A 101 -10.18 46.79 -1.93
N GLY A 102 -10.37 47.00 -0.63
CA GLY A 102 -9.39 47.62 0.27
C GLY A 102 -8.57 46.59 1.07
N ASN A 103 -7.72 47.11 1.96
CA ASN A 103 -6.97 46.23 2.88
C ASN A 103 -7.87 45.58 3.94
N ASP A 104 -8.97 46.24 4.31
CA ASP A 104 -9.93 45.66 5.26
C ASP A 104 -10.65 44.47 4.65
N ASP A 105 -11.00 44.49 3.36
CA ASP A 105 -11.66 43.37 2.68
C ASP A 105 -10.78 42.10 2.61
N ILE A 106 -9.45 42.26 2.54
CA ILE A 106 -8.49 41.14 2.53
C ILE A 106 -7.94 40.82 3.92
N SER A 107 -8.50 41.43 4.97
CA SER A 107 -8.10 41.20 6.37
C SER A 107 -9.14 40.42 7.17
N LEU A 108 -10.30 40.09 6.59
CA LEU A 108 -11.34 39.26 7.24
C LEU A 108 -10.92 37.78 7.28
N ASN A 109 -11.32 37.03 8.29
CA ASN A 109 -11.09 35.60 8.36
C ASN A 109 -11.65 34.88 7.13
N THR A 110 -12.78 35.33 6.60
CA THR A 110 -13.43 34.77 5.41
C THR A 110 -12.69 35.03 4.09
N THR A 111 -11.75 35.98 4.06
CA THR A 111 -11.15 36.46 2.78
C THR A 111 -9.64 36.64 2.83
N ARG A 112 -9.03 36.64 4.03
CA ARG A 112 -7.58 36.84 4.17
C ARG A 112 -6.77 35.72 3.53
N ARG A 113 -5.53 36.02 3.22
CA ARG A 113 -4.57 35.02 2.75
C ARG A 113 -4.19 34.07 3.88
N ILE A 114 -4.12 32.78 3.57
CA ILE A 114 -3.73 31.75 4.54
C ILE A 114 -2.28 31.36 4.30
N PHE A 115 -1.52 31.18 5.40
CA PHE A 115 -0.14 30.73 5.37
C PHE A 115 -0.05 29.27 5.81
N ILE A 116 0.88 28.51 5.22
CA ILE A 116 1.09 27.09 5.54
C ILE A 116 1.38 26.87 7.02
N ASN A 117 2.17 27.76 7.63
CA ASN A 117 2.57 27.68 9.03
C ASN A 117 1.44 27.93 10.03
N GLU A 118 0.28 28.41 9.59
CA GLU A 118 -0.91 28.47 10.45
C GLU A 118 -1.44 27.10 10.81
N ILE A 119 -1.36 26.17 9.85
CA ILE A 119 -1.82 24.77 10.02
C ILE A 119 -0.63 23.88 10.37
N PHE A 120 0.51 24.04 9.67
CA PHE A 120 1.71 23.20 9.78
C PHE A 120 2.94 24.03 10.18
N PRO A 121 3.08 24.46 11.44
CA PRO A 121 4.17 25.35 11.89
C PRO A 121 5.55 24.71 11.75
N GLU A 122 5.67 23.38 11.85
CA GLU A 122 6.93 22.63 11.75
C GLU A 122 7.30 22.17 10.33
N GLN A 123 6.53 22.61 9.32
CA GLN A 123 6.81 22.26 7.93
C GLN A 123 7.96 23.11 7.38
N ASP A 124 9.06 22.46 7.03
CA ASP A 124 10.17 23.10 6.31
C ASP A 124 9.78 23.33 4.84
N LEU A 125 9.95 24.56 4.36
CA LEU A 125 9.66 24.91 2.97
C LEU A 125 10.94 24.98 2.14
N VAL A 126 10.90 24.42 0.93
CA VAL A 126 12.01 24.53 -0.04
C VAL A 126 12.12 25.97 -0.53
N GLN A 127 13.36 26.45 -0.76
CA GLN A 127 13.57 27.78 -1.31
C GLN A 127 12.84 27.94 -2.66
N GLY A 128 11.93 28.95 -2.74
CA GLY A 128 11.11 29.21 -3.92
C GLY A 128 9.74 28.52 -3.88
N GLN A 129 9.45 27.71 -2.88
CA GLN A 129 8.10 27.20 -2.63
C GLN A 129 7.19 28.31 -2.09
N SER A 130 5.92 28.28 -2.48
CA SER A 130 4.91 29.20 -1.93
C SER A 130 4.74 28.99 -0.43
N THR A 131 4.71 30.07 0.32
CA THR A 131 4.39 30.06 1.77
C THR A 131 2.88 30.06 2.03
N PHE A 132 2.08 30.13 0.96
CA PHE A 132 0.63 30.28 1.05
C PHE A 132 -0.06 28.93 0.83
N GLN A 133 -1.07 28.68 1.67
CA GLN A 133 -1.96 27.53 1.57
C GLN A 133 -3.20 27.91 0.78
N PRO A 134 -3.42 27.37 -0.43
CA PRO A 134 -4.68 27.53 -1.13
C PRO A 134 -5.79 26.80 -0.39
N THR A 135 -6.95 27.44 -0.26
CA THR A 135 -8.15 26.88 0.38
C THR A 135 -9.21 26.53 -0.66
N LEU A 136 -10.04 25.53 -0.37
CA LEU A 136 -11.36 25.41 -0.98
C LEU A 136 -12.33 26.19 -0.11
N ASP A 137 -12.93 27.22 -0.68
CA ASP A 137 -13.85 28.09 0.03
C ASP A 137 -15.29 27.80 -0.46
N LEU A 138 -16.22 27.59 0.48
CA LEU A 138 -17.64 27.42 0.21
C LEU A 138 -18.40 28.58 0.87
N ALA A 139 -19.03 29.43 0.07
CA ALA A 139 -19.88 30.49 0.58
C ALA A 139 -21.36 30.11 0.37
N TYR A 140 -22.07 29.90 1.48
CA TYR A 140 -23.47 29.47 1.46
C TYR A 140 -24.40 30.57 1.91
N PHE A 141 -25.46 30.82 1.12
CA PHE A 141 -26.45 31.89 1.33
C PHE A 141 -27.85 31.27 1.47
N PRO A 142 -28.27 30.89 2.68
CA PRO A 142 -29.53 30.15 2.89
C PRO A 142 -30.81 30.91 2.51
N LYS A 143 -30.76 32.21 2.38
CA LYS A 143 -31.90 33.11 2.00
C LYS A 143 -31.88 33.54 0.55
N ASP A 144 -30.86 33.15 -0.22
CA ASP A 144 -30.77 33.44 -1.64
C ASP A 144 -31.00 32.16 -2.44
N LYS A 145 -31.89 32.20 -3.41
CA LYS A 145 -32.21 31.06 -4.26
C LYS A 145 -30.98 30.62 -5.04
N GLY A 146 -30.77 29.31 -5.08
CA GLY A 146 -29.74 28.68 -5.93
C GLY A 146 -30.27 28.42 -7.35
N PRO A 147 -29.42 27.87 -8.22
CA PRO A 147 -29.78 27.56 -9.60
C PRO A 147 -31.02 26.67 -9.69
N TYR A 148 -31.87 26.92 -10.69
CA TYR A 148 -33.05 26.12 -11.04
C TYR A 148 -34.07 25.96 -9.90
N ASN A 149 -34.20 27.00 -9.04
CA ASN A 149 -35.17 27.05 -7.95
C ASN A 149 -36.34 27.98 -8.24
N ASN A 150 -37.48 27.34 -8.61
CA ASN A 150 -38.74 28.08 -8.92
C ASN A 150 -39.69 28.22 -7.72
N GLN A 151 -39.24 28.01 -6.49
CA GLN A 151 -40.06 28.15 -5.27
C GLN A 151 -40.51 29.61 -5.09
N GLU A 152 -41.70 29.81 -4.48
CA GLU A 152 -42.14 31.16 -4.11
C GLU A 152 -41.16 31.79 -3.10
N THR A 153 -40.75 33.05 -3.35
CA THR A 153 -39.66 33.71 -2.60
C THR A 153 -39.96 33.85 -1.12
N ASP A 154 -41.19 34.24 -0.75
CA ASP A 154 -41.57 34.42 0.66
C ASP A 154 -41.54 33.11 1.43
N THR A 155 -41.96 32.02 0.80
CA THR A 155 -41.87 30.68 1.35
C THR A 155 -40.43 30.19 1.52
N PHE A 156 -39.60 30.41 0.50
CA PHE A 156 -38.17 30.07 0.51
C PHE A 156 -37.40 30.79 1.62
N VAL A 157 -37.60 32.09 1.78
CA VAL A 157 -36.92 32.90 2.82
C VAL A 157 -37.41 32.58 4.22
N SER A 158 -38.71 32.30 4.40
CA SER A 158 -39.26 31.96 5.72
C SER A 158 -38.79 30.61 6.25
N ASN A 159 -38.48 29.66 5.37
CA ASN A 159 -38.03 28.32 5.66
C ASN A 159 -36.50 28.15 5.48
N SER A 160 -35.73 29.22 5.68
CA SER A 160 -34.27 29.19 5.39
C SER A 160 -33.48 28.11 6.09
N ASN A 161 -33.96 27.58 7.23
CA ASN A 161 -33.38 26.45 7.95
C ASN A 161 -33.63 25.09 7.28
N GLN A 162 -34.51 24.99 6.28
CA GLN A 162 -34.76 23.79 5.48
C GLN A 162 -34.04 23.87 4.12
N ASN A 163 -33.45 25.03 3.81
CA ASN A 163 -32.75 25.21 2.57
C ASN A 163 -31.40 24.50 2.59
N TRP A 164 -30.97 24.02 1.43
CA TRP A 164 -29.74 23.32 1.25
C TRP A 164 -28.97 23.80 0.00
N GLY A 165 -27.66 23.60 0.02
CA GLY A 165 -26.79 23.82 -1.15
C GLY A 165 -25.73 22.73 -1.22
N GLY A 166 -25.50 22.19 -2.42
CA GLY A 166 -24.61 21.05 -2.56
C GLY A 166 -23.73 21.10 -3.80
N ILE A 167 -22.55 20.52 -3.68
CA ILE A 167 -21.60 20.28 -4.76
C ILE A 167 -21.17 18.81 -4.79
N MET A 168 -20.83 18.30 -5.98
CA MET A 168 -20.38 16.91 -6.15
C MET A 168 -19.20 16.80 -7.10
N ARG A 169 -18.46 15.71 -6.94
CA ARG A 169 -17.34 15.37 -7.82
C ARG A 169 -17.25 13.85 -8.04
N SER A 170 -16.61 13.44 -9.13
CA SER A 170 -16.26 12.04 -9.36
C SER A 170 -15.03 11.62 -8.56
N ILE A 171 -14.97 10.32 -8.22
CA ILE A 171 -13.84 9.67 -7.52
C ILE A 171 -13.24 8.60 -8.43
N ASN A 172 -11.94 8.73 -8.70
CA ASN A 172 -11.23 7.81 -9.60
C ASN A 172 -10.94 6.43 -8.95
N ALA A 173 -10.64 6.42 -7.65
CA ALA A 173 -10.38 5.20 -6.90
C ALA A 173 -11.67 4.69 -6.25
N THR A 174 -12.51 4.00 -7.02
CA THR A 174 -13.89 3.68 -6.63
C THR A 174 -14.02 2.59 -5.56
N ASN A 175 -13.03 1.72 -5.39
CA ASN A 175 -13.08 0.63 -4.41
C ASN A 175 -12.34 1.03 -3.12
N PHE A 176 -13.07 1.61 -2.17
CA PHE A 176 -12.53 2.08 -0.90
C PHE A 176 -12.15 0.92 0.05
N GLU A 177 -12.82 -0.24 -0.06
CA GLU A 177 -12.39 -1.42 0.72
C GLU A 177 -11.02 -1.93 0.27
N GLN A 178 -10.78 -1.99 -1.03
CA GLN A 178 -9.48 -2.43 -1.56
C GLN A 178 -8.38 -1.42 -1.28
N SER A 179 -8.66 -0.14 -1.46
CA SER A 179 -7.70 0.96 -1.20
C SER A 179 -7.58 1.29 0.28
N ASN A 180 -8.37 0.65 1.15
CA ASN A 180 -8.40 0.87 2.59
C ASN A 180 -8.56 2.35 2.96
N VAL A 181 -9.52 3.05 2.34
CA VAL A 181 -9.90 4.41 2.76
C VAL A 181 -10.60 4.32 4.11
N GLU A 182 -10.19 5.12 5.08
CA GLU A 182 -10.68 5.03 6.45
C GLU A 182 -11.42 6.29 6.92
N PHE A 183 -10.98 7.47 6.45
CA PHE A 183 -11.51 8.76 6.91
C PHE A 183 -11.71 9.75 5.77
N ILE A 184 -12.66 10.69 5.99
CA ILE A 184 -12.62 12.03 5.39
C ILE A 184 -11.95 12.92 6.43
N GLU A 185 -10.80 13.52 6.09
CA GLU A 185 -10.04 14.37 6.99
C GLU A 185 -9.89 15.78 6.42
N PHE A 186 -10.12 16.80 7.24
CA PHE A 186 -9.95 18.17 6.82
C PHE A 186 -9.60 19.13 7.96
N TRP A 187 -8.80 20.15 7.63
CA TRP A 187 -8.58 21.31 8.45
C TRP A 187 -9.49 22.44 8.02
N LEU A 188 -10.32 22.91 8.92
CA LEU A 188 -11.31 23.98 8.69
C LEU A 188 -10.94 25.22 9.51
N LEU A 189 -10.88 26.38 8.86
CA LEU A 189 -10.75 27.64 9.56
C LEU A 189 -12.05 27.98 10.30
N ASP A 190 -11.96 28.30 11.57
CA ASP A 190 -13.12 28.74 12.35
C ASP A 190 -13.51 30.17 11.97
N THR A 191 -14.52 30.27 11.14
CA THR A 191 -15.19 31.52 10.76
C THR A 191 -16.54 31.69 11.47
N PHE A 192 -16.92 30.71 12.31
CA PHE A 192 -18.25 30.57 12.91
C PHE A 192 -18.39 31.36 14.21
N THR A 193 -17.33 31.46 14.99
CA THR A 193 -17.29 32.19 16.26
C THR A 193 -17.55 33.69 16.07
N GLU A 194 -17.23 34.25 14.90
CA GLU A 194 -17.41 35.65 14.55
C GLU A 194 -18.84 36.01 14.08
N LEU A 195 -19.69 34.97 13.85
CA LEU A 195 -21.05 35.21 13.38
C LEU A 195 -21.92 35.90 14.43
N GLU A 196 -22.56 37.02 14.02
CA GLU A 196 -23.50 37.77 14.85
C GLU A 196 -24.85 37.06 14.96
N THR A 197 -24.90 35.84 15.53
CA THR A 197 -26.12 35.10 15.80
C THR A 197 -26.13 34.59 17.23
N PRO A 198 -27.27 34.62 17.95
CA PRO A 198 -27.36 34.02 19.28
C PRO A 198 -27.39 32.49 19.28
N VAL A 199 -27.61 31.89 18.11
CA VAL A 199 -27.72 30.42 17.98
C VAL A 199 -26.34 29.79 18.11
N GLN A 200 -26.21 28.73 18.91
CA GLN A 200 -24.98 27.98 19.09
C GLN A 200 -24.82 26.92 17.99
N ASP A 201 -25.86 26.13 17.76
CA ASP A 201 -25.90 25.11 16.71
C ASP A 201 -26.31 25.79 15.42
N LEU A 202 -25.35 25.88 14.46
CA LEU A 202 -25.51 26.68 13.26
C LEU A 202 -26.13 25.89 12.10
N GLY A 203 -25.80 24.61 11.96
CA GLY A 203 -26.24 23.76 10.85
C GLY A 203 -25.35 22.54 10.68
N SER A 204 -25.39 21.94 9.50
CA SER A 204 -24.69 20.70 9.19
C SER A 204 -23.91 20.77 7.88
N LEU A 205 -22.67 20.22 7.89
CA LEU A 205 -21.94 19.84 6.70
C LEU A 205 -22.14 18.33 6.50
N VAL A 206 -22.73 17.94 5.37
CA VAL A 206 -23.08 16.55 5.08
C VAL A 206 -22.23 16.03 3.92
N PHE A 207 -21.58 14.88 4.11
CA PHE A 207 -20.86 14.18 3.06
C PHE A 207 -21.65 12.96 2.60
N HIS A 208 -21.75 12.77 1.28
CA HIS A 208 -22.27 11.56 0.68
C HIS A 208 -21.17 10.86 -0.10
N LEU A 209 -21.07 9.54 0.06
CA LEU A 209 -20.11 8.69 -0.65
C LEU A 209 -20.86 7.48 -1.26
N GLY A 210 -20.79 7.33 -2.58
CA GLY A 210 -21.46 6.21 -3.23
C GLY A 210 -21.73 6.42 -4.71
N ASN A 211 -22.80 5.83 -5.18
CA ASN A 211 -23.40 6.14 -6.47
C ASN A 211 -24.41 7.26 -6.25
N ILE A 212 -24.16 8.41 -6.86
CA ILE A 212 -24.98 9.61 -6.74
C ILE A 212 -25.46 9.97 -8.13
N SER A 213 -26.73 10.37 -8.25
CA SER A 213 -27.29 10.81 -9.52
C SER A 213 -26.57 12.05 -10.03
N GLU A 214 -26.26 12.08 -11.32
CA GLU A 214 -25.72 13.25 -12.02
C GLU A 214 -26.80 14.15 -12.59
N ASP A 215 -28.08 13.73 -12.52
CA ASP A 215 -29.26 14.40 -12.99
C ASP A 215 -29.59 15.59 -12.04
N VAL A 216 -29.09 16.77 -12.37
CA VAL A 216 -29.23 18.00 -11.55
C VAL A 216 -30.65 18.55 -11.62
N LEU A 217 -31.29 18.47 -12.81
CA LEU A 217 -32.63 18.96 -13.06
C LEU A 217 -33.73 17.94 -12.76
N GLN A 218 -33.33 16.69 -12.48
CA GLN A 218 -34.22 15.56 -12.20
C GLN A 218 -35.31 15.33 -13.25
N ASP A 219 -34.94 15.53 -14.52
CA ASP A 219 -35.83 15.32 -15.67
C ASP A 219 -35.65 13.94 -16.34
N GLY A 220 -34.67 13.17 -15.88
CA GLY A 220 -34.31 11.84 -16.41
C GLY A 220 -33.64 11.89 -17.78
N ARG A 221 -33.15 13.05 -18.19
CA ARG A 221 -32.47 13.27 -19.45
C ARG A 221 -31.09 13.86 -19.20
N LYS A 222 -30.12 13.43 -20.01
CA LYS A 222 -28.78 14.00 -19.93
C LYS A 222 -28.76 15.37 -20.59
N GLN A 223 -28.62 16.40 -19.80
CA GLN A 223 -28.42 17.78 -20.26
C GLN A 223 -27.00 17.95 -20.80
N TYR A 224 -26.85 18.63 -21.93
CA TYR A 224 -25.56 19.01 -22.49
C TYR A 224 -25.72 20.15 -23.52
N GLU A 225 -24.92 21.16 -23.37
CA GLU A 225 -24.97 22.37 -24.21
C GLU A 225 -24.52 22.12 -25.64
N ASN A 226 -23.55 21.23 -25.87
CA ASN A 226 -22.97 20.88 -27.16
C ASN A 226 -23.89 19.99 -28.01
N GLY A 227 -24.95 20.46 -28.46
CA GLY A 227 -25.96 19.77 -29.25
C GLY A 227 -27.24 20.56 -29.28
N LEU A 228 -27.30 21.63 -28.50
CA LEU A 228 -28.34 22.62 -28.59
C LEU A 228 -28.31 23.29 -29.96
N PRO A 229 -29.48 23.81 -30.46
CA PRO A 229 -29.53 24.51 -31.72
C PRO A 229 -28.63 25.76 -31.71
N GLY A 230 -27.72 25.82 -32.69
CA GLY A 230 -27.01 27.06 -33.02
C GLY A 230 -27.75 27.81 -34.15
N THR A 231 -27.01 28.36 -35.05
CA THR A 231 -27.54 29.01 -36.27
C THR A 231 -28.17 27.99 -37.26
N GLU A 232 -27.78 26.71 -37.14
CA GLU A 232 -28.43 25.61 -37.85
C GLU A 232 -29.48 24.95 -36.93
N THR A 233 -30.56 24.43 -37.54
CA THR A 233 -31.65 23.76 -36.80
C THR A 233 -31.18 22.38 -36.30
N ALA A 234 -31.00 22.21 -34.97
CA ALA A 234 -30.88 20.93 -34.34
C ALA A 234 -32.22 20.49 -33.71
N SER A 235 -32.44 19.20 -33.57
CA SER A 235 -33.62 18.70 -32.91
C SER A 235 -33.39 18.64 -31.39
N THR A 236 -34.35 19.18 -30.65
CA THR A 236 -34.38 19.16 -29.19
C THR A 236 -35.54 18.33 -28.66
N GLN A 237 -35.42 17.92 -27.40
CA GLN A 237 -36.51 17.37 -26.60
C GLN A 237 -36.82 18.38 -25.50
N GLU A 238 -38.08 18.56 -25.17
CA GLU A 238 -38.53 19.49 -24.12
C GLU A 238 -38.88 18.72 -22.83
N SER A 239 -38.59 19.32 -21.70
CA SER A 239 -39.01 18.93 -20.35
C SER A 239 -39.72 20.12 -19.69
N ASN A 240 -40.23 19.91 -18.48
CA ASN A 240 -40.75 21.02 -17.68
C ASN A 240 -39.66 22.01 -17.25
N TRP A 241 -38.39 21.55 -17.22
CA TRP A 241 -37.22 22.34 -16.86
C TRP A 241 -36.68 23.21 -18.03
N GLY A 242 -36.83 22.71 -19.26
CA GLY A 242 -36.26 23.39 -20.42
C GLY A 242 -36.11 22.47 -21.62
N LYS A 243 -35.01 22.55 -22.32
CA LYS A 243 -34.76 21.79 -23.54
C LYS A 243 -33.39 21.12 -23.51
N THR A 244 -33.33 19.90 -24.04
CA THR A 244 -32.08 19.12 -24.16
C THR A 244 -31.88 18.64 -25.60
N PRO A 245 -30.66 18.46 -26.10
CA PRO A 245 -30.41 17.89 -27.41
C PRO A 245 -31.03 16.50 -27.56
N ALA A 246 -31.71 16.27 -28.72
CA ALA A 246 -32.32 14.97 -28.98
C ALA A 246 -31.30 13.87 -29.35
N ALA A 247 -30.09 14.25 -29.78
CA ALA A 247 -29.02 13.34 -30.16
C ALA A 247 -27.78 13.62 -29.31
N GLN A 248 -27.30 12.60 -28.58
CA GLN A 248 -26.10 12.69 -27.74
C GLN A 248 -24.85 12.92 -28.61
N SER A 249 -24.05 13.93 -28.31
CA SER A 249 -22.72 14.11 -28.86
C SER A 249 -21.70 13.24 -28.14
N LEU A 250 -20.78 12.63 -28.91
CA LEU A 250 -19.66 11.86 -28.36
C LEU A 250 -18.48 12.74 -27.88
N LEU A 251 -18.44 14.00 -28.36
CA LEU A 251 -17.39 14.95 -28.02
C LEU A 251 -18.03 16.16 -27.33
N TYR A 252 -17.56 16.52 -26.15
CA TYR A 252 -17.98 17.70 -25.41
C TYR A 252 -17.18 18.90 -25.90
N THR A 253 -17.61 19.45 -27.03
CA THR A 253 -17.05 20.66 -27.66
C THR A 253 -18.17 21.46 -28.29
N PHE A 254 -18.11 22.78 -28.17
CA PHE A 254 -19.02 23.68 -28.87
C PHE A 254 -18.86 23.59 -30.38
N ASN A 255 -19.84 24.04 -31.13
CA ASN A 255 -19.76 24.17 -32.56
C ASN A 255 -18.58 25.07 -32.97
N THR A 256 -18.06 24.88 -34.15
CA THR A 256 -16.91 25.65 -34.67
C THR A 256 -17.28 27.09 -35.06
N VAL A 257 -18.55 27.38 -35.21
CA VAL A 257 -19.10 28.73 -35.54
C VAL A 257 -19.26 29.47 -34.20
N GLU A 258 -18.63 30.63 -34.07
CA GLU A 258 -18.61 31.39 -32.82
C GLU A 258 -20.01 31.85 -32.38
N GLU A 259 -20.88 32.19 -33.35
CA GLU A 259 -22.26 32.60 -33.08
C GLU A 259 -23.10 31.46 -32.50
N ASP A 260 -22.80 30.20 -32.85
CA ASP A 260 -23.50 29.07 -32.27
C ASP A 260 -23.20 28.90 -30.77
N ARG A 261 -21.99 29.23 -30.34
CA ARG A 261 -21.58 29.12 -28.94
C ARG A 261 -22.43 30.03 -28.03
N LEU A 262 -22.79 31.22 -28.47
CA LEU A 262 -23.68 32.15 -27.73
C LEU A 262 -25.10 31.59 -27.53
N LEU A 263 -25.51 30.64 -28.40
CA LEU A 263 -26.81 29.98 -28.35
C LEU A 263 -26.76 28.63 -27.62
N GLN A 264 -25.55 28.14 -27.35
CA GLN A 264 -25.30 26.85 -26.71
C GLN A 264 -24.82 26.96 -25.26
N ASP A 265 -24.09 28.07 -24.94
CA ASP A 265 -23.56 28.38 -23.60
C ASP A 265 -24.69 29.02 -22.76
N VAL A 266 -25.68 28.21 -22.37
CA VAL A 266 -26.95 28.62 -21.75
C VAL A 266 -27.36 27.69 -20.57
N GLY A 267 -26.40 27.04 -19.95
CA GLY A 267 -26.63 26.23 -18.76
C GLY A 267 -27.33 24.88 -18.99
N PHE A 268 -27.64 24.19 -17.88
CA PHE A 268 -28.23 22.85 -17.94
C PHE A 268 -29.67 22.82 -18.44
N ASP A 269 -30.45 23.88 -18.28
CA ASP A 269 -31.83 23.90 -18.78
C ASP A 269 -31.92 24.17 -20.30
N GLY A 270 -30.81 24.60 -20.90
CA GLY A 270 -30.70 24.84 -22.33
C GLY A 270 -31.51 26.03 -22.78
N LEU A 271 -31.89 26.94 -21.89
CA LEU A 271 -32.68 28.16 -22.14
C LEU A 271 -31.80 29.39 -21.96
N ASN A 272 -32.17 30.50 -22.55
CA ASN A 272 -31.62 31.81 -22.23
C ASN A 272 -32.54 32.55 -21.28
N ASP A 273 -32.10 33.67 -20.65
CA ASP A 273 -32.88 34.48 -19.71
C ASP A 273 -34.31 34.80 -20.14
N GLN A 274 -34.57 34.98 -21.46
CA GLN A 274 -35.91 35.32 -21.94
C GLN A 274 -36.84 34.09 -21.96
N GLU A 275 -36.31 32.93 -22.30
CA GLU A 275 -37.03 31.66 -22.33
C GLU A 275 -37.26 31.17 -20.88
N GLU A 276 -36.26 31.30 -19.99
CA GLU A 276 -36.35 30.97 -18.59
C GLU A 276 -37.48 31.63 -17.81
N ARG A 277 -37.83 32.87 -18.17
CA ARG A 277 -38.98 33.61 -17.55
C ARG A 277 -40.29 32.85 -17.66
N LEU A 278 -40.44 32.00 -18.64
CA LEU A 278 -41.64 31.17 -18.83
C LEU A 278 -41.64 29.97 -17.92
N VAL A 279 -40.47 29.43 -17.61
CA VAL A 279 -40.28 28.20 -16.79
C VAL A 279 -40.13 28.60 -15.30
N TYR A 280 -39.36 29.64 -15.00
CA TYR A 280 -39.06 30.10 -13.64
C TYR A 280 -39.71 31.49 -13.32
N PRO A 281 -41.04 31.58 -13.31
CA PRO A 281 -41.74 32.88 -13.10
C PRO A 281 -41.52 33.49 -11.71
N ASN A 282 -41.06 32.67 -10.73
CA ASN A 282 -40.74 33.09 -9.37
C ASN A 282 -39.26 33.47 -9.20
N GLY A 283 -38.45 33.38 -10.23
CA GLY A 283 -37.04 33.79 -10.24
C GLY A 283 -36.83 35.29 -10.38
N PRO A 284 -35.62 35.83 -10.21
CA PRO A 284 -35.27 37.19 -10.51
C PRO A 284 -35.54 37.58 -11.97
N LEU A 285 -35.75 38.85 -12.25
CA LEU A 285 -36.07 39.31 -13.63
C LEU A 285 -34.88 39.23 -14.59
N GLU A 286 -33.65 39.32 -14.08
CA GLU A 286 -32.44 39.39 -14.89
C GLU A 286 -31.75 38.04 -14.99
N ASP A 287 -32.05 37.08 -14.14
CA ASP A 287 -31.50 35.74 -14.05
C ASP A 287 -32.59 34.79 -13.46
N PRO A 288 -33.58 34.38 -14.24
CA PRO A 288 -34.75 33.67 -13.72
C PRO A 288 -34.41 32.25 -13.19
N ALA A 289 -33.48 31.56 -13.84
CA ALA A 289 -33.00 30.27 -13.41
C ALA A 289 -31.95 30.34 -12.26
N GLY A 290 -31.31 31.48 -12.06
CA GLY A 290 -30.31 31.72 -11.03
C GLY A 290 -28.93 31.11 -11.36
N ASP A 291 -28.63 30.86 -12.64
CA ASP A 291 -27.45 30.18 -13.14
C ASP A 291 -26.50 31.03 -13.98
N ASN A 292 -26.77 32.34 -14.14
CA ASN A 292 -25.90 33.27 -14.86
C ASN A 292 -24.48 33.32 -14.24
N TYR A 293 -23.45 33.15 -15.08
CA TYR A 293 -22.05 33.27 -14.72
C TYR A 293 -21.60 34.73 -14.60
N GLU A 294 -20.90 35.06 -13.53
CA GLU A 294 -20.25 36.37 -13.37
C GLU A 294 -18.78 36.21 -12.95
N TYR A 295 -17.85 36.74 -13.76
CA TYR A 295 -16.43 36.69 -13.42
C TYR A 295 -16.13 37.62 -12.23
N PHE A 296 -15.48 37.08 -11.18
CA PHE A 296 -15.25 37.76 -9.91
C PHE A 296 -14.52 39.12 -10.01
N VAL A 297 -13.77 39.37 -11.10
CA VAL A 297 -13.12 40.69 -11.34
C VAL A 297 -14.13 41.73 -11.76
N GLN A 298 -15.18 41.40 -12.51
CA GLN A 298 -16.27 42.31 -12.93
C GLN A 298 -17.28 42.52 -11.82
N ALA A 299 -17.58 41.52 -11.05
CA ALA A 299 -18.53 41.53 -9.97
C ALA A 299 -18.22 42.67 -8.97
N THR A 300 -19.24 43.15 -8.27
CA THR A 300 -19.13 44.25 -7.32
C THR A 300 -19.29 43.78 -5.87
N GLY A 301 -18.91 44.63 -4.92
CA GLY A 301 -18.98 44.31 -3.49
C GLY A 301 -17.70 43.67 -2.94
N GLY A 302 -17.77 43.13 -1.73
CA GLY A 302 -16.67 42.45 -1.07
C GLY A 302 -16.34 41.11 -1.72
N ILE A 303 -15.17 40.50 -1.41
CA ILE A 303 -14.64 39.34 -2.11
C ILE A 303 -15.63 38.16 -2.14
N VAL A 304 -16.28 37.82 -1.03
CA VAL A 304 -17.27 36.72 -0.96
C VAL A 304 -18.43 36.95 -1.93
N ASN A 305 -18.96 38.16 -2.00
CA ASN A 305 -20.04 38.50 -2.92
C ASN A 305 -19.62 38.45 -4.39
N ARG A 306 -18.35 38.76 -4.70
CA ARG A 306 -17.81 38.66 -6.06
C ARG A 306 -17.74 37.23 -6.59
N TYR A 307 -17.64 36.24 -5.72
CA TYR A 307 -17.67 34.83 -6.12
C TYR A 307 -19.08 34.22 -6.15
N LYS A 308 -20.12 34.99 -5.77
CA LYS A 308 -21.47 34.45 -5.61
C LYS A 308 -22.03 33.78 -6.87
N ASN A 309 -21.76 34.34 -8.06
CA ASN A 309 -22.20 33.83 -9.36
C ASN A 309 -21.04 33.24 -10.19
N TYR A 310 -19.89 32.99 -9.59
CA TYR A 310 -18.70 32.43 -10.27
C TYR A 310 -18.90 30.98 -10.78
N ASN A 311 -19.85 30.26 -10.23
CA ASN A 311 -20.18 28.91 -10.59
C ASN A 311 -21.48 28.80 -11.42
N GLY A 312 -21.94 29.89 -11.98
CA GLY A 312 -23.04 29.88 -12.95
C GLY A 312 -22.66 29.12 -14.22
N THR A 313 -23.62 28.51 -14.88
CA THR A 313 -23.45 27.72 -16.10
C THR A 313 -23.85 28.48 -17.36
N ASP A 314 -24.82 29.43 -17.29
CA ASP A 314 -25.14 30.30 -18.44
C ASP A 314 -24.02 31.32 -18.67
N GLY A 315 -23.42 31.32 -19.85
CA GLY A 315 -22.39 32.27 -20.27
C GLY A 315 -21.01 32.05 -19.63
N ASN A 316 -20.72 30.85 -19.07
CA ASN A 316 -19.46 30.54 -18.43
C ASN A 316 -18.31 30.22 -19.41
N SER A 317 -18.62 30.07 -20.69
CA SER A 317 -17.72 29.77 -21.80
C SER A 317 -17.66 30.91 -22.86
N PRO A 318 -17.31 32.14 -22.52
CA PRO A 318 -17.40 33.29 -23.44
C PRO A 318 -16.48 33.12 -24.67
N ILE A 319 -16.90 33.63 -25.81
CA ILE A 319 -16.14 33.60 -27.07
C ILE A 319 -14.88 34.46 -26.98
N ALA A 320 -14.98 35.65 -26.35
CA ALA A 320 -13.90 36.59 -26.22
C ALA A 320 -13.45 36.70 -24.76
N PHE A 321 -12.22 36.29 -24.50
CA PHE A 321 -11.59 36.46 -23.17
C PHE A 321 -10.97 37.87 -23.09
N SER A 322 -11.18 38.52 -21.95
CA SER A 322 -10.52 39.77 -21.61
C SER A 322 -9.99 39.71 -20.16
N ASP A 323 -9.21 40.71 -19.74
CA ASP A 323 -8.76 40.78 -18.34
C ASP A 323 -9.91 40.93 -17.34
N THR A 324 -11.08 41.38 -17.83
CA THR A 324 -12.27 41.58 -17.00
C THR A 324 -13.37 40.54 -17.24
N ASN A 325 -13.27 39.71 -18.27
CA ASN A 325 -14.19 38.63 -18.54
C ASN A 325 -13.43 37.39 -18.99
N ARG A 326 -13.21 36.47 -18.05
CA ARG A 326 -12.66 35.16 -18.30
C ARG A 326 -13.72 34.14 -17.93
N GLY A 327 -14.01 33.18 -18.83
CA GLY A 327 -14.90 32.11 -18.51
C GLY A 327 -14.32 31.17 -17.43
N SER A 328 -15.19 30.43 -16.78
CA SER A 328 -14.77 29.36 -15.85
C SER A 328 -14.37 28.10 -16.58
N THR A 329 -14.92 27.85 -17.78
CA THR A 329 -14.60 26.70 -18.62
C THR A 329 -14.48 27.09 -20.09
N ALA A 330 -13.86 26.27 -20.90
CA ALA A 330 -13.85 26.35 -22.36
C ALA A 330 -14.71 25.22 -23.01
N GLU A 331 -15.22 24.32 -22.20
CA GLU A 331 -15.99 23.15 -22.62
C GLU A 331 -17.46 23.34 -22.27
N PRO A 332 -18.39 22.73 -23.05
CA PRO A 332 -19.80 22.75 -22.71
C PRO A 332 -20.11 22.09 -21.38
N ASP A 333 -21.07 22.62 -20.66
CA ASP A 333 -21.61 22.00 -19.46
C ASP A 333 -22.43 20.75 -19.81
N THR A 334 -22.31 19.73 -18.95
CA THR A 334 -22.97 18.43 -19.14
C THR A 334 -23.20 17.73 -17.83
N GLU A 335 -24.31 17.03 -17.70
CA GLU A 335 -24.63 16.12 -16.59
C GLU A 335 -23.90 14.79 -16.75
N ASP A 336 -22.58 14.82 -16.87
CA ASP A 336 -21.67 13.71 -16.99
C ASP A 336 -20.33 14.10 -16.37
N ILE A 337 -20.29 14.12 -15.04
CA ILE A 337 -19.15 14.62 -14.24
C ILE A 337 -17.95 13.69 -14.36
N ASN A 338 -18.18 12.39 -14.49
CA ASN A 338 -17.12 11.38 -14.62
C ASN A 338 -16.67 11.20 -16.09
N ARG A 339 -17.36 11.82 -17.05
CA ARG A 339 -17.10 11.79 -18.51
C ARG A 339 -17.10 10.39 -19.10
N ASP A 340 -17.98 9.52 -18.60
CA ASP A 340 -18.17 8.17 -19.15
C ASP A 340 -19.21 8.11 -20.27
N GLN A 341 -19.72 9.26 -20.72
CA GLN A 341 -20.73 9.47 -21.76
C GLN A 341 -22.15 9.02 -21.37
N THR A 342 -22.34 8.64 -20.13
CA THR A 342 -23.66 8.30 -19.57
C THR A 342 -23.98 9.23 -18.39
N MET A 343 -25.24 9.41 -18.08
CA MET A 343 -25.69 10.08 -16.87
C MET A 343 -26.09 9.01 -15.86
N ASN A 344 -25.46 8.99 -14.70
CA ASN A 344 -25.90 8.15 -13.61
C ASN A 344 -27.17 8.74 -12.99
N THR A 345 -28.20 7.92 -12.86
CA THR A 345 -29.49 8.30 -12.23
C THR A 345 -29.77 7.57 -10.93
N ILE A 346 -28.80 6.74 -10.48
CA ILE A 346 -28.95 5.91 -9.27
C ILE A 346 -28.43 6.70 -8.09
N ASN A 347 -29.25 6.81 -7.06
CA ASN A 347 -28.85 7.28 -5.74
C ASN A 347 -28.78 6.09 -4.78
N SER A 348 -27.54 5.72 -4.39
CA SER A 348 -27.25 4.69 -3.38
C SER A 348 -25.92 5.05 -2.73
N TYR A 349 -25.98 5.67 -1.56
CA TYR A 349 -24.80 6.27 -0.93
C TYR A 349 -24.88 6.25 0.59
N PHE A 350 -23.72 6.34 1.24
CA PHE A 350 -23.59 6.60 2.66
C PHE A 350 -23.66 8.10 2.93
N GLU A 351 -24.39 8.49 3.96
CA GLU A 351 -24.47 9.86 4.46
C GLU A 351 -23.69 9.99 5.77
N TYR A 352 -22.86 11.03 5.88
CA TYR A 352 -22.11 11.40 7.08
C TYR A 352 -22.41 12.84 7.42
N ARG A 353 -23.05 13.07 8.56
CA ARG A 353 -23.49 14.40 9.01
C ARG A 353 -22.53 14.96 10.06
N VAL A 354 -21.87 16.06 9.76
CA VAL A 354 -20.95 16.80 10.64
C VAL A 354 -21.67 18.02 11.17
N PRO A 355 -22.08 18.05 12.46
CA PRO A 355 -22.74 19.22 13.04
C PRO A 355 -21.75 20.38 13.14
N ILE A 356 -22.21 21.62 12.87
CA ILE A 356 -21.40 22.83 12.97
C ILE A 356 -21.99 23.73 14.04
N SER A 357 -21.17 24.09 15.03
CA SER A 357 -21.55 24.97 16.13
C SER A 357 -20.42 25.98 16.43
N LYS A 358 -20.69 26.95 17.32
CA LYS A 358 -19.71 27.99 17.67
C LYS A 358 -18.64 27.54 18.66
N ASP A 359 -18.92 26.51 19.46
CA ASP A 359 -18.08 26.05 20.56
C ASP A 359 -17.45 24.66 20.31
N MET A 360 -17.20 24.37 19.05
CA MET A 360 -16.59 23.09 18.64
C MET A 360 -15.16 22.94 19.19
N THR A 361 -14.90 21.87 19.94
CA THR A 361 -13.57 21.55 20.45
C THR A 361 -13.39 20.04 20.62
N VAL A 362 -12.16 19.61 20.89
CA VAL A 362 -11.88 18.22 21.20
C VAL A 362 -12.66 17.78 22.45
N GLY A 363 -13.37 16.68 22.36
CA GLY A 363 -14.15 16.09 23.46
C GLY A 363 -15.62 16.52 23.52
N ASN A 364 -16.03 17.66 22.93
CA ASN A 364 -17.45 18.02 22.82
C ASN A 364 -18.07 17.78 21.44
N HIS A 365 -17.24 17.38 20.47
CA HIS A 365 -17.68 17.12 19.09
C HIS A 365 -17.21 15.72 18.64
N PRO A 366 -18.07 14.95 17.90
CA PRO A 366 -17.78 13.55 17.58
C PRO A 366 -16.56 13.33 16.65
N PHE A 367 -16.23 14.32 15.82
CA PHE A 367 -15.25 14.17 14.75
C PHE A 367 -14.03 15.09 14.89
N ILE A 368 -13.94 15.90 15.94
CA ILE A 368 -12.79 16.80 16.13
C ILE A 368 -11.66 16.06 16.84
N THR A 369 -10.50 16.04 16.19
CA THR A 369 -9.30 15.36 16.69
C THR A 369 -8.23 16.31 17.17
N ASP A 370 -8.17 17.52 16.60
CA ASP A 370 -7.21 18.56 17.02
C ASP A 370 -7.77 19.96 16.81
N VAL A 371 -7.30 20.91 17.58
CA VAL A 371 -7.65 22.34 17.48
C VAL A 371 -6.38 23.16 17.66
N ARG A 372 -6.06 24.00 16.67
CA ARG A 372 -4.99 24.99 16.80
C ARG A 372 -5.58 26.31 17.24
N GLU A 373 -5.41 26.60 18.48
CA GLU A 373 -5.88 27.84 19.08
C GLU A 373 -4.77 28.93 19.06
N ASN A 374 -5.19 30.18 19.13
CA ASN A 374 -4.32 31.33 19.27
C ASN A 374 -3.24 31.50 18.19
N VAL A 375 -3.56 31.12 16.94
CA VAL A 375 -2.69 31.40 15.81
C VAL A 375 -2.74 32.89 15.48
N THR A 376 -1.69 33.63 15.86
CA THR A 376 -1.62 35.07 15.63
C THR A 376 -1.16 35.36 14.21
N VAL A 377 -1.95 36.14 13.47
CA VAL A 377 -1.69 36.52 12.07
C VAL A 377 -1.66 38.04 11.94
N ASP A 378 -0.60 38.58 11.31
CA ASP A 378 -0.51 39.99 10.95
C ASP A 378 -1.33 40.26 9.68
N LEU A 379 -2.27 41.18 9.75
CA LEU A 379 -3.19 41.48 8.68
C LEU A 379 -2.71 42.65 7.79
N PRO A 380 -3.14 42.72 6.50
CA PRO A 380 -2.78 43.79 5.58
C PRO A 380 -3.24 45.21 6.00
N ASN A 381 -4.27 45.32 6.85
CA ASN A 381 -4.73 46.59 7.43
C ASN A 381 -3.91 47.04 8.66
N GLY A 382 -2.88 46.32 9.05
CA GLY A 382 -2.02 46.64 10.20
C GLY A 382 -2.53 46.15 11.56
N GLN A 383 -3.63 45.41 11.58
CA GLN A 383 -4.16 44.78 12.80
C GLN A 383 -3.59 43.36 12.95
N GLN A 384 -3.70 42.80 14.14
CA GLN A 384 -3.44 41.37 14.42
C GLN A 384 -4.76 40.66 14.66
N LEU A 385 -4.89 39.49 14.09
CA LEU A 385 -6.01 38.56 14.28
C LEU A 385 -5.51 37.30 14.96
N THR A 386 -6.29 36.81 15.91
CA THR A 386 -6.09 35.45 16.47
C THR A 386 -7.06 34.53 15.74
N SER A 387 -6.54 33.60 14.98
CA SER A 387 -7.34 32.63 14.25
C SER A 387 -7.29 31.26 14.92
N ARG A 388 -8.27 30.45 14.59
CA ARG A 388 -8.45 29.10 15.10
C ARG A 388 -8.67 28.13 13.95
N TRP A 389 -7.95 27.02 13.93
CA TRP A 389 -8.09 25.92 12.98
C TRP A 389 -8.57 24.66 13.67
N ILE A 390 -9.49 23.95 13.05
CA ILE A 390 -10.12 22.75 13.62
C ILE A 390 -9.89 21.58 12.66
N GLN A 391 -9.34 20.49 13.17
CA GLN A 391 -9.16 19.24 12.43
C GLN A 391 -10.35 18.31 12.66
N PHE A 392 -10.97 17.90 11.57
CA PHE A 392 -12.03 16.91 11.57
C PHE A 392 -11.53 15.61 10.94
N LYS A 393 -11.87 14.48 11.56
CA LYS A 393 -11.71 13.13 11.03
C LYS A 393 -13.05 12.41 11.11
N VAL A 394 -13.67 12.20 9.94
CA VAL A 394 -14.97 11.55 9.83
C VAL A 394 -14.76 10.11 9.36
N PRO A 395 -14.94 9.09 10.22
CA PRO A 395 -14.78 7.69 9.87
C PRO A 395 -15.81 7.29 8.81
N ILE A 396 -15.38 6.58 7.76
CA ILE A 396 -16.31 6.13 6.71
C ILE A 396 -16.86 4.72 6.96
N ASP A 397 -16.30 3.98 7.91
CA ASP A 397 -16.79 2.65 8.27
C ASP A 397 -18.09 2.72 9.08
N LYS A 398 -19.16 2.15 8.54
CA LYS A 398 -20.49 2.11 9.18
C LYS A 398 -20.47 1.52 10.60
N ARG A 399 -19.49 0.66 10.91
CA ARG A 399 -19.37 0.04 12.25
C ARG A 399 -19.02 1.03 13.35
N TYR A 400 -18.40 2.15 13.01
CA TYR A 400 -18.13 3.23 13.95
C TYR A 400 -19.43 3.84 14.51
N TYR A 401 -20.48 3.83 13.71
CA TYR A 401 -21.76 4.47 14.03
C TYR A 401 -22.79 3.50 14.62
N GLN A 402 -22.84 2.27 14.12
CA GLN A 402 -23.85 1.27 14.48
C GLN A 402 -23.79 0.87 15.96
N GLY A 403 -24.89 1.08 16.68
CA GLY A 403 -24.99 0.72 18.11
C GLY A 403 -24.24 1.65 19.06
N THR A 404 -23.73 2.78 18.57
CA THR A 404 -23.03 3.80 19.36
C THR A 404 -23.89 5.05 19.52
N SER A 405 -23.43 6.00 20.35
CA SER A 405 -24.04 7.35 20.47
C SER A 405 -23.93 8.18 19.18
N PHE A 406 -23.10 7.75 18.23
CA PHE A 406 -22.86 8.44 16.95
C PHE A 406 -23.79 8.01 15.82
N ASN A 407 -24.74 7.09 16.08
CA ASN A 407 -25.65 6.55 15.07
C ASN A 407 -26.47 7.63 14.35
N SER A 408 -26.79 8.76 15.01
CA SER A 408 -27.52 9.87 14.41
C SER A 408 -26.75 10.68 13.37
N TYR A 409 -25.44 10.49 13.25
CA TYR A 409 -24.58 11.18 12.29
C TYR A 409 -24.30 10.37 11.03
N PHE A 410 -24.92 9.20 10.88
CA PHE A 410 -24.70 8.29 9.78
C PHE A 410 -26.00 7.68 9.29
N ASP A 411 -26.15 7.59 7.96
CA ASP A 411 -27.23 6.87 7.34
C ASP A 411 -26.74 6.14 6.07
N ASN A 412 -27.54 5.16 5.60
CA ASN A 412 -27.31 4.44 4.36
C ASN A 412 -28.54 4.57 3.45
N ILE A 413 -28.44 5.42 2.47
CA ILE A 413 -29.51 5.76 1.57
C ILE A 413 -29.64 4.72 0.45
N ASN A 414 -30.90 4.27 0.22
CA ASN A 414 -31.24 3.27 -0.81
C ASN A 414 -30.41 1.97 -0.76
N GLY A 415 -30.08 1.54 0.46
CA GLY A 415 -29.58 0.19 0.73
C GLY A 415 -28.16 -0.09 0.25
N ILE A 416 -27.28 0.92 0.24
CA ILE A 416 -25.85 0.67 0.04
C ILE A 416 -25.29 -0.17 1.20
N GLU A 417 -24.58 -1.25 0.90
CA GLU A 417 -24.09 -2.18 1.92
C GLU A 417 -22.57 -2.09 2.13
N ASP A 418 -21.81 -1.78 1.09
CA ASP A 418 -20.36 -1.82 1.11
C ASP A 418 -19.71 -0.61 0.39
N LEU A 419 -18.39 -0.47 0.59
CA LEU A 419 -17.59 0.63 0.06
C LEU A 419 -16.83 0.24 -1.24
N ARG A 420 -17.30 -0.76 -2.00
CA ARG A 420 -16.60 -1.26 -3.20
C ARG A 420 -16.87 -0.42 -4.46
N SER A 421 -17.95 0.36 -4.47
CA SER A 421 -18.34 1.15 -5.63
C SER A 421 -18.70 2.58 -5.22
N ILE A 422 -17.69 3.34 -4.84
CA ILE A 422 -17.81 4.77 -4.51
C ILE A 422 -17.40 5.58 -5.74
N ARG A 423 -18.37 5.97 -6.54
CA ARG A 423 -18.13 6.71 -7.79
C ARG A 423 -18.07 8.21 -7.59
N PHE A 424 -18.86 8.72 -6.65
CA PHE A 424 -19.02 10.15 -6.41
C PHE A 424 -18.88 10.48 -4.93
N MET A 425 -18.44 11.71 -4.68
CA MET A 425 -18.49 12.39 -3.40
C MET A 425 -19.32 13.65 -3.56
N ARG A 426 -20.27 13.87 -2.65
CA ARG A 426 -21.08 15.10 -2.59
C ARG A 426 -20.95 15.73 -1.22
N MET A 427 -20.83 17.05 -1.18
CA MET A 427 -20.93 17.87 0.03
C MET A 427 -22.21 18.69 -0.02
N VAL A 428 -22.94 18.71 1.07
CA VAL A 428 -24.17 19.48 1.22
C VAL A 428 -24.10 20.31 2.50
N LEU A 429 -24.50 21.57 2.41
CA LEU A 429 -24.71 22.45 3.56
C LEU A 429 -26.21 22.59 3.79
N SER A 430 -26.67 22.33 5.01
CA SER A 430 -28.08 22.38 5.41
C SER A 430 -28.27 22.91 6.82
N ASP A 431 -29.50 23.23 7.14
CA ASP A 431 -29.92 23.66 8.49
C ASP A 431 -29.41 25.04 8.93
N PHE A 432 -28.76 25.81 8.03
CA PHE A 432 -28.27 27.17 8.35
C PHE A 432 -29.34 28.23 8.13
N GLU A 433 -29.44 29.17 9.08
CA GLU A 433 -30.33 30.33 8.97
C GLU A 433 -29.61 31.61 8.51
N THR A 434 -28.30 31.67 8.62
CA THR A 434 -27.45 32.80 8.29
C THR A 434 -26.38 32.40 7.27
N PRO A 435 -25.91 33.35 6.43
CA PRO A 435 -24.80 33.06 5.52
C PRO A 435 -23.55 32.62 6.26
N VAL A 436 -22.89 31.60 5.72
CA VAL A 436 -21.65 31.01 6.30
C VAL A 436 -20.60 30.83 5.22
N VAL A 437 -19.33 30.88 5.62
CA VAL A 437 -18.21 30.63 4.72
C VAL A 437 -17.33 29.54 5.35
N PHE A 438 -17.20 28.41 4.66
CA PHE A 438 -16.27 27.36 5.00
C PHE A 438 -14.96 27.56 4.26
N ARG A 439 -13.82 27.43 4.94
CA ARG A 439 -12.50 27.54 4.34
C ARG A 439 -11.67 26.32 4.69
N PHE A 440 -11.60 25.38 3.75
CA PHE A 440 -10.84 24.13 3.91
C PHE A 440 -9.36 24.38 3.59
N GLY A 441 -8.49 24.26 4.57
CA GLY A 441 -7.03 24.27 4.38
C GLY A 441 -6.56 22.96 3.75
N THR A 442 -7.13 21.84 4.19
CA THR A 442 -7.02 20.50 3.57
C THR A 442 -8.39 19.87 3.45
N LEU A 443 -8.57 18.95 2.51
CA LEU A 443 -9.73 18.08 2.41
C LEU A 443 -9.28 16.80 1.71
N ASP A 444 -9.14 15.73 2.47
CA ASP A 444 -8.48 14.51 2.06
C ASP A 444 -9.34 13.27 2.33
N LEU A 445 -9.26 12.29 1.43
CA LEU A 445 -9.63 10.91 1.71
C LEU A 445 -8.38 10.17 2.16
N VAL A 446 -8.36 9.74 3.41
CA VAL A 446 -7.19 9.14 4.04
C VAL A 446 -7.23 7.62 3.91
N ARG A 447 -6.17 7.04 3.32
CA ARG A 447 -5.98 5.61 3.14
C ARG A 447 -4.98 5.07 4.14
N GLY A 448 -5.33 3.98 4.81
CA GLY A 448 -4.42 3.26 5.69
C GLY A 448 -3.67 2.14 4.97
N ASP A 449 -2.40 1.95 5.29
CA ASP A 449 -1.58 0.85 4.79
C ASP A 449 -1.80 -0.43 5.62
N TRP A 450 -2.12 -0.27 6.89
CA TRP A 450 -2.49 -1.32 7.81
C TRP A 450 -4.00 -1.58 7.79
N ARG A 451 -4.40 -2.85 7.78
CA ARG A 451 -5.81 -3.25 7.72
C ARG A 451 -6.32 -3.67 9.09
N ARG A 452 -7.53 -3.26 9.44
CA ARG A 452 -8.19 -3.67 10.69
C ARG A 452 -8.56 -5.14 10.67
N TYR A 453 -8.28 -5.83 11.78
CA TYR A 453 -8.91 -7.11 12.08
C TYR A 453 -10.15 -6.86 12.93
N ASN A 454 -11.32 -7.07 12.34
CA ASN A 454 -12.59 -6.58 12.90
C ASN A 454 -13.18 -7.43 14.01
N GLN A 455 -12.60 -8.59 14.29
CA GLN A 455 -13.11 -9.51 15.31
C GLN A 455 -12.18 -9.49 16.54
N SER A 456 -12.67 -10.02 17.67
CA SER A 456 -11.79 -10.36 18.77
C SER A 456 -10.76 -11.41 18.32
N LEU A 457 -9.50 -11.25 18.73
CA LEU A 457 -8.49 -12.29 18.54
C LEU A 457 -8.62 -13.41 19.58
N ASN A 458 -9.44 -13.23 20.60
CA ASN A 458 -9.82 -14.28 21.54
C ASN A 458 -11.12 -14.95 21.08
N GLU A 459 -11.02 -16.16 20.56
CA GLU A 459 -12.17 -16.93 20.03
C GLU A 459 -13.23 -17.28 21.10
N ASN A 460 -12.89 -17.17 22.39
CA ASN A 460 -13.84 -17.42 23.48
C ASN A 460 -14.76 -16.21 23.75
N ILE A 461 -14.46 -15.04 23.19
CA ILE A 461 -15.33 -13.88 23.28
C ILE A 461 -16.31 -13.92 22.10
N LEU A 462 -17.40 -14.62 22.29
CA LEU A 462 -18.50 -14.70 21.33
C LEU A 462 -19.54 -13.62 21.68
N GLY A 463 -19.75 -12.67 20.78
CA GLY A 463 -20.81 -11.69 20.89
C GLY A 463 -20.43 -10.31 20.39
N ASN A 464 -21.44 -9.47 20.27
CA ASN A 464 -21.29 -8.09 19.82
C ASN A 464 -20.63 -7.30 20.96
N VAL A 465 -19.34 -7.15 20.90
CA VAL A 465 -18.57 -6.39 21.87
C VAL A 465 -18.51 -4.97 21.35
N ASN A 466 -18.93 -4.00 22.12
CA ASN A 466 -18.92 -2.58 21.75
C ASN A 466 -17.49 -1.98 21.70
N THR A 467 -16.46 -2.83 21.61
CA THR A 467 -15.07 -2.37 21.49
C THR A 467 -14.90 -1.58 20.21
N THR A 468 -14.58 -0.32 20.33
CA THR A 468 -14.24 0.56 19.21
C THR A 468 -12.73 0.57 18.99
N VAL A 469 -12.32 0.56 17.74
CA VAL A 469 -10.92 0.67 17.34
C VAL A 469 -10.81 1.79 16.31
N ASP A 470 -9.96 2.75 16.60
CA ASP A 470 -9.63 3.83 15.69
C ASP A 470 -8.14 3.79 15.36
N ILE A 471 -7.82 3.94 14.06
CA ILE A 471 -6.45 3.87 13.54
C ILE A 471 -6.18 5.18 12.84
N SER A 472 -5.17 5.89 13.30
CA SER A 472 -4.77 7.18 12.74
C SER A 472 -3.25 7.30 12.77
N THR A 473 -2.73 8.44 12.37
CA THR A 473 -1.32 8.77 12.57
C THR A 473 -1.20 9.99 13.46
N VAL A 474 -0.11 10.04 14.21
CA VAL A 474 0.36 11.24 14.92
C VAL A 474 1.72 11.60 14.35
N ASN A 475 1.95 12.88 14.10
CA ASN A 475 3.14 13.34 13.40
C ASN A 475 3.65 14.68 13.91
N VAL A 476 4.90 15.02 13.55
CA VAL A 476 5.56 16.26 14.01
C VAL A 476 4.86 17.50 13.48
N LEU A 477 4.35 17.47 12.23
CA LEU A 477 3.78 18.66 11.60
C LEU A 477 2.44 19.07 12.21
N GLU A 478 1.65 18.09 12.62
CA GLU A 478 0.28 18.32 13.09
C GLU A 478 0.13 18.22 14.62
N ASN A 479 0.89 17.35 15.29
CA ASN A 479 0.62 16.95 16.66
C ASN A 479 1.70 17.39 17.69
N GLU A 480 2.64 18.28 17.29
CA GLU A 480 3.68 18.79 18.21
C GLU A 480 3.09 19.49 19.46
N ASN A 481 1.92 20.08 19.33
CA ASN A 481 1.22 20.76 20.42
C ASN A 481 -0.05 20.04 20.87
N ARG A 482 -0.21 18.78 20.50
CA ARG A 482 -1.36 17.94 20.86
C ARG A 482 -1.50 17.80 22.39
N VAL A 483 -2.73 17.70 22.86
CA VAL A 483 -3.11 17.42 24.25
C VAL A 483 -3.90 16.10 24.27
N PRO A 484 -3.70 15.16 25.19
CA PRO A 484 -2.96 15.28 26.47
C PRO A 484 -1.45 15.13 26.37
N VAL A 485 -0.92 14.47 25.33
CA VAL A 485 0.51 14.25 25.13
C VAL A 485 0.91 14.81 23.76
N ASN A 486 1.92 15.66 23.75
CA ASN A 486 2.51 16.21 22.55
C ASN A 486 3.31 15.15 21.80
N TYR A 487 3.24 15.17 20.45
CA TYR A 487 4.10 14.31 19.65
C TYR A 487 5.55 14.84 19.65
N VAL A 488 6.50 13.96 19.84
CA VAL A 488 7.93 14.21 19.77
C VAL A 488 8.61 12.96 19.21
N LEU A 489 9.68 13.14 18.46
CA LEU A 489 10.42 12.02 17.86
C LEU A 489 10.91 11.04 18.94
N PRO A 490 10.92 9.73 18.64
CA PRO A 490 11.55 8.76 19.53
C PRO A 490 13.01 9.10 19.80
N PRO A 491 13.56 8.69 20.96
CA PRO A 491 14.97 8.92 21.28
C PRO A 491 15.89 8.37 20.19
N ASP A 492 16.91 9.15 19.84
CA ASP A 492 17.92 8.83 18.80
C ASP A 492 17.42 8.81 17.35
N ILE A 493 16.14 9.05 17.11
CA ILE A 493 15.57 9.18 15.75
C ILE A 493 15.68 10.64 15.29
N GLN A 494 15.99 10.84 14.02
CA GLN A 494 16.10 12.14 13.38
C GLN A 494 15.27 12.14 12.10
N ARG A 495 14.57 13.23 11.87
CA ARG A 495 13.81 13.43 10.61
C ARG A 495 14.76 13.28 9.41
N GLU A 496 14.31 12.53 8.43
CA GLU A 496 15.03 12.39 7.18
C GLU A 496 15.24 13.75 6.50
N GLN A 497 16.44 13.99 5.97
CA GLN A 497 16.80 15.28 5.38
C GLN A 497 17.04 15.14 3.88
N ILE A 498 16.29 15.92 3.12
CA ILE A 498 16.53 16.07 1.68
C ILE A 498 17.30 17.37 1.44
N ASN A 499 18.48 17.24 0.85
CA ASN A 499 19.25 18.39 0.41
C ASN A 499 18.84 18.78 -1.02
N ASN A 500 18.15 19.92 -1.16
CA ASN A 500 17.75 20.45 -2.44
C ASN A 500 18.27 21.90 -2.59
N ASN A 501 19.13 22.14 -3.59
CA ASN A 501 19.64 23.48 -3.94
C ASN A 501 20.08 24.36 -2.75
N ASN A 502 20.97 23.82 -1.88
CA ASN A 502 21.46 24.47 -0.66
C ASN A 502 20.41 24.67 0.49
N THR A 503 19.24 24.13 0.35
CA THR A 503 18.24 24.11 1.44
C THR A 503 18.12 22.69 1.97
N VAL A 504 18.24 22.52 3.28
CA VAL A 504 17.98 21.26 3.97
C VAL A 504 16.50 21.25 4.36
N VAL A 505 15.75 20.30 3.82
CA VAL A 505 14.33 20.11 4.14
C VAL A 505 14.20 18.82 4.93
N ARG A 506 13.66 18.92 6.11
CA ARG A 506 13.35 17.77 6.97
C ARG A 506 11.98 17.23 6.60
N GLN A 507 11.90 15.95 6.31
CA GLN A 507 10.63 15.29 6.04
C GLN A 507 9.75 15.23 7.29
N ASN A 508 8.47 15.01 7.08
CA ASN A 508 7.56 14.69 8.19
C ASN A 508 7.98 13.34 8.79
N GLU A 509 7.80 13.18 10.08
CA GLU A 509 7.99 11.91 10.77
C GLU A 509 6.73 11.64 11.58
N GLN A 510 6.22 10.43 11.49
CA GLN A 510 4.95 10.05 12.09
C GLN A 510 4.97 8.65 12.70
N SER A 511 4.05 8.43 13.62
CA SER A 511 3.76 7.15 14.25
C SER A 511 2.34 6.71 13.92
N LEU A 512 2.13 5.41 13.87
CA LEU A 512 0.79 4.86 13.80
C LEU A 512 0.13 4.94 15.19
N SER A 513 -1.01 5.60 15.27
CA SER A 513 -1.85 5.67 16.46
C SER A 513 -2.95 4.61 16.40
N PHE A 514 -3.03 3.81 17.46
CA PHE A 514 -4.04 2.77 17.66
C PHE A 514 -4.82 3.09 18.93
N ARG A 515 -6.00 3.65 18.78
CA ARG A 515 -6.91 3.96 19.88
C ARG A 515 -7.95 2.87 20.03
N VAL A 516 -8.12 2.37 21.22
CA VAL A 516 -9.13 1.36 21.55
C VAL A 516 -9.93 1.81 22.76
N CYS A 517 -11.25 1.69 22.71
CA CYS A 517 -12.13 1.90 23.86
C CYS A 517 -13.11 0.73 24.03
N ASP A 518 -13.62 0.59 25.23
CA ASP A 518 -14.48 -0.53 25.64
C ASP A 518 -13.82 -1.91 25.43
N LEU A 519 -12.48 -1.98 25.55
CA LEU A 519 -11.74 -3.21 25.44
C LEU A 519 -12.02 -4.11 26.66
N GLN A 520 -12.79 -5.16 26.43
CA GLN A 520 -13.24 -6.07 27.49
C GLN A 520 -12.08 -6.89 28.09
N PRO A 521 -12.21 -7.39 29.33
CA PRO A 521 -11.25 -8.32 29.89
C PRO A 521 -10.99 -9.52 28.96
N MET A 522 -9.72 -9.92 28.84
CA MET A 522 -9.23 -10.98 27.96
C MET A 522 -9.40 -10.72 26.45
N ASP A 523 -9.95 -9.58 26.04
CA ASP A 523 -10.07 -9.23 24.63
C ASP A 523 -8.76 -8.65 24.06
N SER A 524 -8.55 -8.85 22.76
CA SER A 524 -7.44 -8.27 22.02
C SER A 524 -7.87 -7.85 20.63
N ARG A 525 -7.36 -6.70 20.21
CA ARG A 525 -7.64 -6.09 18.90
C ARG A 525 -6.34 -5.78 18.19
N GLY A 526 -6.36 -5.87 16.88
CA GLY A 526 -5.15 -5.65 16.10
C GLY A 526 -5.41 -5.24 14.65
N ILE A 527 -4.32 -4.84 14.04
CA ILE A 527 -4.22 -4.50 12.62
C ILE A 527 -3.12 -5.31 11.99
N TYR A 528 -3.24 -5.59 10.71
CA TYR A 528 -2.29 -6.43 10.00
C TYR A 528 -1.87 -5.84 8.65
N LYS A 529 -0.68 -6.22 8.24
CA LYS A 529 -0.09 -5.87 6.95
C LYS A 529 0.53 -7.11 6.32
N SER A 530 0.32 -7.28 5.01
CA SER A 530 0.99 -8.33 4.25
C SER A 530 2.40 -7.89 3.86
N VAL A 531 3.37 -8.73 4.12
CA VAL A 531 4.80 -8.49 3.86
C VAL A 531 5.44 -9.71 3.21
N ASN A 532 6.70 -9.63 2.85
CA ASN A 532 7.49 -10.77 2.42
C ASN A 532 8.94 -10.56 2.86
N VAL A 533 9.26 -11.02 4.06
CA VAL A 533 10.54 -10.74 4.72
C VAL A 533 11.17 -12.00 5.29
N ASP A 534 12.50 -12.10 5.17
CA ASP A 534 13.33 -13.10 5.87
C ASP A 534 14.08 -12.40 7.01
N LEU A 535 13.76 -12.78 8.25
CA LEU A 535 14.34 -12.19 9.46
C LEU A 535 15.62 -12.90 9.94
N ARG A 536 15.95 -14.07 9.41
CA ARG A 536 17.02 -14.95 9.93
C ARG A 536 18.44 -14.37 9.89
N GLN A 537 18.62 -13.32 9.08
CA GLN A 537 19.94 -12.67 8.93
C GLN A 537 20.17 -11.49 9.87
N TYR A 538 19.21 -11.19 10.70
CA TYR A 538 19.26 -10.04 11.60
C TYR A 538 19.36 -10.53 13.04
N LYS A 539 19.96 -9.68 13.88
CA LYS A 539 20.23 -10.04 15.28
C LYS A 539 19.12 -9.60 16.21
N GLU A 540 18.49 -8.45 15.95
CA GLU A 540 17.56 -7.81 16.87
C GLU A 540 16.34 -7.29 16.12
N LEU A 541 15.17 -7.42 16.76
CA LEU A 541 13.90 -6.80 16.38
C LEU A 541 13.63 -5.65 17.32
N LYS A 542 13.43 -4.43 16.80
CA LYS A 542 13.23 -3.22 17.58
C LYS A 542 11.97 -2.48 17.16
N MET A 543 11.26 -1.87 18.12
CA MET A 543 10.13 -0.99 17.88
C MET A 543 9.93 -0.08 19.09
N PHE A 544 9.62 1.19 18.87
CA PHE A 544 9.18 2.10 19.92
C PHE A 544 7.67 2.04 20.11
N LEU A 545 7.24 2.17 21.34
CA LEU A 545 5.85 2.19 21.76
C LEU A 545 5.59 3.39 22.68
N HIS A 546 4.39 3.94 22.57
CA HIS A 546 3.88 4.92 23.53
C HIS A 546 2.48 4.49 23.97
N ALA A 547 2.07 4.82 25.16
CA ALA A 547 0.71 4.61 25.64
C ALA A 547 0.22 5.82 26.43
N GLU A 548 -1.05 6.17 26.23
CA GLU A 548 -1.72 7.25 26.96
C GLU A 548 -3.19 6.93 27.23
N SER A 549 -3.74 7.54 28.27
CA SER A 549 -5.16 7.50 28.57
C SER A 549 -5.93 8.43 27.66
N VAL A 550 -7.15 8.06 27.30
CA VAL A 550 -8.04 8.90 26.49
C VAL A 550 -8.77 9.90 27.39
N GLN A 551 -8.76 11.16 26.98
CA GLN A 551 -9.43 12.24 27.74
C GLN A 551 -10.93 11.97 27.92
N GLY A 552 -11.43 12.15 29.13
CA GLY A 552 -12.84 11.90 29.48
C GLY A 552 -13.17 10.42 29.74
N GLN A 553 -12.20 9.52 29.65
CA GLN A 553 -12.33 8.10 30.00
C GLN A 553 -11.59 7.77 31.30
N ASN A 554 -11.79 6.57 31.82
CA ASN A 554 -11.03 6.10 32.98
C ASN A 554 -9.54 6.00 32.63
N PRO A 555 -8.63 6.48 33.50
CA PRO A 555 -7.20 6.40 33.24
C PRO A 555 -6.74 4.94 33.12
N LEU A 556 -5.73 4.72 32.27
CA LEU A 556 -5.12 3.41 32.11
C LEU A 556 -4.40 2.98 33.40
N PRO A 557 -4.42 1.67 33.74
CA PRO A 557 -3.63 1.14 34.83
C PRO A 557 -2.13 1.44 34.65
N GLY A 558 -1.50 1.95 35.68
CA GLY A 558 -0.09 2.36 35.66
C GLY A 558 0.14 3.85 35.43
N GLU A 559 -0.92 4.64 35.24
CA GLU A 559 -0.86 6.10 35.28
C GLU A 559 -0.88 6.60 36.76
N GLY A 560 0.07 7.47 37.09
CA GLY A 560 0.17 8.05 38.42
C GLY A 560 0.67 7.08 39.51
N THR A 561 0.06 7.10 40.71
CA THR A 561 0.51 6.36 41.90
C THR A 561 -0.03 4.93 42.03
N LEU A 562 -1.00 4.54 41.24
CA LEU A 562 -1.62 3.21 41.24
C LEU A 562 -0.96 2.32 40.20
N ASP A 563 0.19 1.75 40.52
CA ASP A 563 0.90 0.83 39.65
C ASP A 563 0.29 -0.58 39.75
N GLU A 564 -0.77 -0.82 38.99
CA GLU A 564 -1.34 -2.15 38.76
C GLU A 564 -0.70 -2.80 37.55
N PHE A 565 0.57 -3.12 37.64
CA PHE A 565 1.43 -3.62 36.57
C PHE A 565 0.76 -4.76 35.73
N ASP A 566 0.11 -5.70 36.43
CA ASP A 566 -0.51 -6.86 35.78
C ASP A 566 -1.84 -6.56 35.05
N LYS A 567 -2.40 -5.36 35.27
CA LYS A 567 -3.60 -4.88 34.58
C LYS A 567 -3.30 -3.88 33.46
N ARG A 568 -2.02 -3.51 33.28
CA ARG A 568 -1.62 -2.57 32.23
C ARG A 568 -2.06 -3.07 30.86
N LEU A 569 -2.45 -2.14 30.01
CA LEU A 569 -2.68 -2.43 28.58
C LEU A 569 -1.42 -3.07 27.98
N VAL A 570 -1.58 -4.16 27.24
CA VAL A 570 -0.48 -4.91 26.63
C VAL A 570 -0.45 -4.62 25.14
N ALA A 571 0.68 -4.16 24.61
CA ALA A 571 0.92 -4.16 23.18
C ALA A 571 1.49 -5.51 22.75
N PHE A 572 1.17 -5.94 21.54
CA PHE A 572 1.74 -7.15 20.95
C PHE A 572 2.11 -6.97 19.48
N ILE A 573 3.09 -7.74 19.05
CA ILE A 573 3.41 -7.94 17.63
C ILE A 573 3.36 -9.42 17.31
N ARG A 574 2.69 -9.79 16.19
CA ARG A 574 2.70 -11.12 15.58
C ARG A 574 3.49 -11.10 14.28
N LEU A 575 4.32 -12.11 14.10
CA LEU A 575 5.15 -12.30 12.91
C LEU A 575 4.98 -13.75 12.45
N GLY A 576 4.50 -13.99 11.23
CA GLY A 576 4.25 -15.35 10.77
C GLY A 576 3.92 -15.48 9.29
N THR A 577 3.59 -16.68 8.88
CA THR A 577 3.03 -16.97 7.56
C THR A 577 1.58 -16.52 7.47
N ASP A 578 0.90 -16.50 8.60
CA ASP A 578 -0.42 -15.90 8.81
C ASP A 578 -0.50 -15.36 10.26
N TYR A 579 -1.58 -14.66 10.59
CA TYR A 579 -1.77 -14.05 11.92
C TYR A 579 -2.67 -14.88 12.85
N LYS A 580 -3.15 -16.06 12.42
CA LYS A 580 -4.10 -16.88 13.16
C LYS A 580 -3.52 -18.22 13.59
N ASP A 581 -2.91 -18.96 12.66
CA ASP A 581 -2.54 -20.37 12.86
C ASP A 581 -1.02 -20.60 12.89
N ASN A 582 -0.19 -19.68 12.32
CA ASN A 582 1.26 -19.86 12.23
C ASN A 582 2.02 -18.56 12.46
N TYR A 583 2.22 -18.21 13.73
CA TYR A 583 2.91 -16.96 14.10
C TYR A 583 3.71 -17.08 15.41
N TYR A 584 4.71 -16.20 15.54
CA TYR A 584 5.32 -15.80 16.80
C TYR A 584 4.64 -14.54 17.32
N GLN A 585 4.42 -14.43 18.62
CA GLN A 585 3.90 -13.23 19.26
C GLN A 585 4.81 -12.77 20.39
N ILE A 586 5.02 -11.47 20.47
CA ILE A 586 5.75 -10.79 21.53
C ILE A 586 4.78 -9.83 22.21
N GLU A 587 4.61 -9.92 23.51
CA GLU A 587 3.73 -9.07 24.33
C GLU A 587 4.53 -8.20 25.29
N VAL A 588 4.13 -6.93 25.41
CA VAL A 588 4.76 -5.91 26.27
C VAL A 588 3.69 -5.18 27.07
N PRO A 589 3.67 -5.23 28.41
CA PRO A 589 2.83 -4.37 29.23
C PRO A 589 3.31 -2.92 29.15
N LEU A 590 2.42 -2.02 28.77
CA LEU A 590 2.73 -0.62 28.54
C LEU A 590 2.61 0.21 29.83
N LYS A 591 3.51 1.16 29.99
CA LYS A 591 3.41 2.19 31.02
C LYS A 591 2.88 3.46 30.38
N PRO A 592 1.66 3.92 30.75
CA PRO A 592 1.10 5.13 30.19
C PRO A 592 1.92 6.37 30.58
N SER A 593 1.99 7.35 29.68
CA SER A 593 2.51 8.67 30.01
C SER A 593 1.51 9.40 30.89
N SER A 594 2.02 10.13 31.87
CA SER A 594 1.16 10.87 32.81
C SER A 594 0.48 12.03 32.10
N PHE A 595 -0.84 12.12 32.27
CA PHE A 595 -1.66 13.24 31.81
C PHE A 595 -1.31 14.51 32.63
N MET A 596 -1.02 15.61 31.93
CA MET A 596 -0.83 16.92 32.54
C MET A 596 -1.96 17.87 32.19
N GLU A 597 -2.97 17.96 33.04
CA GLU A 597 -4.06 18.89 32.84
C GLU A 597 -3.52 20.34 32.97
N GLY A 598 -3.64 21.15 31.92
CA GLY A 598 -3.26 22.57 31.89
C GLY A 598 -1.74 22.84 31.80
N ALA A 599 -0.92 21.88 31.43
CA ALA A 599 0.53 22.11 31.33
C ALA A 599 0.90 22.87 30.05
N SER A 600 1.55 24.02 30.24
CA SER A 600 2.25 24.74 29.18
C SER A 600 3.59 24.12 28.79
N ASN A 601 3.99 23.03 29.43
CA ASN A 601 5.28 22.37 29.26
C ASN A 601 5.09 21.11 28.41
N LYS A 602 5.74 21.08 27.23
CA LYS A 602 5.83 19.90 26.40
C LYS A 602 6.64 18.80 27.10
N LEU A 603 6.18 17.56 27.00
CA LEU A 603 6.93 16.40 27.47
C LEU A 603 8.12 16.14 26.54
N SER A 604 9.23 15.73 27.13
CA SER A 604 10.44 15.33 26.41
C SER A 604 10.28 13.95 25.75
N ALA A 605 11.13 13.61 24.79
CA ALA A 605 11.13 12.30 24.13
C ALA A 605 11.22 11.12 25.13
N GLN A 606 12.00 11.27 26.20
CA GLN A 606 12.13 10.24 27.25
C GLN A 606 10.85 10.08 28.08
N GLU A 607 10.10 11.15 28.30
CA GLU A 607 8.84 11.11 29.05
C GLU A 607 7.68 10.58 28.21
N VAL A 608 7.68 10.87 26.92
CA VAL A 608 6.65 10.38 25.97
C VAL A 608 6.87 8.90 25.68
N TRP A 609 8.04 8.52 25.21
CA TRP A 609 8.31 7.16 24.72
C TRP A 609 8.68 6.17 25.83
N GLN A 610 9.25 6.63 26.96
CA GLN A 610 9.65 5.78 28.06
C GLN A 610 10.34 4.47 27.62
N PRO A 611 11.44 4.52 26.85
CA PRO A 611 11.99 3.36 26.12
C PRO A 611 12.38 2.18 27.03
N ASP A 612 12.67 2.44 28.31
CA ASP A 612 12.96 1.40 29.30
C ASP A 612 11.73 0.50 29.58
N PHE A 613 10.53 0.98 29.33
CA PHE A 613 9.27 0.27 29.57
C PHE A 613 8.54 -0.05 28.28
N ASN A 614 8.42 0.91 27.37
CA ASN A 614 7.57 0.90 26.20
C ASN A 614 8.38 0.70 24.91
N SER A 615 9.15 -0.38 24.81
CA SER A 615 9.83 -0.72 23.57
C SER A 615 9.89 -2.24 23.36
N ILE A 616 9.96 -2.67 22.14
CA ILE A 616 10.36 -4.03 21.81
C ILE A 616 11.85 -3.98 21.44
N ASP A 617 12.66 -4.74 22.11
CA ASP A 617 14.07 -4.95 21.81
C ASP A 617 14.41 -6.42 22.11
N VAL A 618 14.25 -7.28 21.11
CA VAL A 618 14.29 -8.74 21.26
C VAL A 618 15.28 -9.33 20.27
N PRO A 619 16.25 -10.14 20.76
CA PRO A 619 17.13 -10.92 19.89
C PRO A 619 16.32 -11.90 19.03
N ILE A 620 16.50 -11.88 17.71
CA ILE A 620 15.78 -12.77 16.78
C ILE A 620 16.14 -14.24 17.03
N GLU A 621 17.39 -14.49 17.46
CA GLU A 621 17.83 -15.83 17.90
C GLU A 621 16.94 -16.41 19.02
N PHE A 622 16.33 -15.55 19.85
CA PHE A 622 15.40 -15.99 20.89
C PHE A 622 14.14 -16.64 20.29
N LEU A 623 13.61 -16.10 19.20
CA LEU A 623 12.46 -16.68 18.50
C LEU A 623 12.79 -18.07 17.92
N SER A 624 14.01 -18.26 17.42
CA SER A 624 14.50 -19.59 17.00
C SER A 624 14.58 -20.56 18.18
N LYS A 625 15.07 -20.13 19.35
CA LYS A 625 15.09 -20.93 20.58
C LYS A 625 13.67 -21.26 21.07
N LEU A 626 12.74 -20.30 20.97
CA LEU A 626 11.34 -20.51 21.29
C LEU A 626 10.73 -21.61 20.42
N LYS A 627 11.01 -21.57 19.11
CA LYS A 627 10.62 -22.63 18.18
C LYS A 627 11.17 -24.00 18.58
N ALA A 628 12.48 -24.06 18.86
CA ALA A 628 13.13 -25.31 19.30
C ALA A 628 12.47 -25.87 20.57
N ALA A 629 12.10 -25.01 21.52
CA ALA A 629 11.41 -25.39 22.76
C ALA A 629 9.97 -25.87 22.52
N SER A 630 9.31 -25.44 21.43
CA SER A 630 7.93 -25.82 21.08
C SER A 630 7.84 -27.15 20.32
N ILE A 631 8.93 -27.63 19.71
CA ILE A 631 8.94 -28.87 18.92
C ILE A 631 8.51 -30.07 19.76
N GLY A 632 7.54 -30.85 19.23
CA GLY A 632 7.01 -32.02 19.87
C GLY A 632 6.02 -31.77 21.01
N LYS A 633 5.69 -30.50 21.28
CA LYS A 633 4.61 -30.13 22.22
C LYS A 633 3.32 -30.01 21.43
N ILE A 634 2.32 -30.82 21.79
CA ILE A 634 1.00 -30.75 21.16
C ILE A 634 0.17 -29.77 21.97
N SER A 635 -0.28 -28.69 21.32
CA SER A 635 -1.23 -27.73 21.86
C SER A 635 -2.30 -27.43 20.80
N ASN A 636 -3.55 -27.29 21.24
CA ASN A 636 -4.66 -26.84 20.37
C ASN A 636 -4.73 -25.31 20.25
N GLY A 637 -3.69 -24.61 20.68
CA GLY A 637 -3.60 -23.14 20.66
C GLY A 637 -2.18 -22.66 20.85
N ALA A 638 -2.02 -21.35 21.09
CA ALA A 638 -0.71 -20.75 21.35
C ALA A 638 -0.07 -21.31 22.62
N ILE A 639 1.23 -21.60 22.55
CA ILE A 639 2.04 -21.96 23.72
C ILE A 639 2.77 -20.71 24.17
N TYR A 640 2.53 -20.31 25.42
CA TYR A 640 3.13 -19.12 26.02
C TYR A 640 4.40 -19.45 26.80
N TYR A 641 5.35 -18.53 26.76
CA TYR A 641 6.66 -18.66 27.40
C TYR A 641 7.08 -17.33 28.06
N ASP A 642 7.88 -17.46 29.12
CA ASP A 642 8.63 -16.34 29.68
C ASP A 642 9.98 -16.14 28.97
N GLU A 643 10.77 -15.14 29.40
CA GLU A 643 12.11 -14.86 28.84
C GLU A 643 13.16 -15.97 29.12
N ASP A 644 12.88 -16.90 30.01
CA ASP A 644 13.72 -18.06 30.32
C ASP A 644 13.27 -19.33 29.60
N LEU A 645 12.31 -19.21 28.67
CA LEU A 645 11.70 -20.31 27.92
C LEU A 645 10.92 -21.32 28.80
N ASN A 646 10.45 -20.91 29.98
CA ASN A 646 9.52 -21.71 30.76
C ASN A 646 8.11 -21.54 30.18
N ILE A 647 7.36 -22.65 30.10
CA ILE A 647 5.95 -22.60 29.68
C ILE A 647 5.13 -21.95 30.79
N ILE A 648 4.31 -20.97 30.41
CA ILE A 648 3.41 -20.27 31.29
C ILE A 648 1.97 -20.31 30.68
N ASP A 649 0.99 -19.94 31.49
CA ASP A 649 -0.38 -19.70 31.00
C ASP A 649 -0.48 -18.34 30.32
N GLU A 650 -1.40 -18.18 29.38
CA GLU A 650 -1.65 -16.92 28.67
C GLU A 650 -1.85 -15.75 29.61
N PHE A 651 -2.62 -15.95 30.69
CA PHE A 651 -2.95 -14.91 31.65
C PHE A 651 -2.09 -14.94 32.92
N THR A 652 -0.99 -15.70 32.93
CA THR A 652 -0.03 -15.63 34.04
C THR A 652 0.46 -14.20 34.24
N PRO A 653 0.29 -13.58 35.43
CA PRO A 653 0.82 -12.24 35.69
C PRO A 653 2.34 -12.20 35.51
N ILE A 654 2.85 -11.20 34.78
CA ILE A 654 4.31 -11.06 34.60
C ILE A 654 5.02 -10.81 35.92
N SER A 655 4.39 -10.10 36.85
CA SER A 655 4.93 -9.83 38.21
C SER A 655 5.12 -11.08 39.06
N SER A 656 4.38 -12.16 38.74
CA SER A 656 4.51 -13.46 39.42
C SER A 656 5.68 -14.31 38.95
N LEU A 657 6.31 -13.93 37.83
CA LEU A 657 7.43 -14.67 37.26
C LEU A 657 8.74 -14.38 38.02
N PRO A 658 9.66 -15.34 38.13
CA PRO A 658 10.95 -15.14 38.79
C PRO A 658 11.80 -14.12 38.00
N GLY A 659 12.36 -13.12 38.72
CA GLY A 659 13.19 -12.06 38.18
C GLY A 659 12.38 -10.90 37.58
N LEU A 660 13.09 -9.89 37.09
CA LEU A 660 12.48 -8.77 36.39
C LEU A 660 12.20 -9.20 34.94
N LYS A 661 10.96 -9.59 34.67
CA LYS A 661 10.50 -9.96 33.33
C LYS A 661 9.76 -8.77 32.70
N ARG A 662 9.93 -8.64 31.38
CA ARG A 662 9.33 -7.57 30.59
C ARG A 662 8.41 -8.11 29.49
N TYR A 663 8.78 -9.25 28.91
CA TYR A 663 8.10 -9.81 27.76
C TYR A 663 7.40 -11.12 28.08
N LYS A 664 6.27 -11.36 27.42
CA LYS A 664 5.75 -12.69 27.17
C LYS A 664 5.90 -13.04 25.70
N PHE A 665 6.18 -14.29 25.46
CA PHE A 665 6.29 -14.81 24.11
C PHE A 665 5.29 -15.93 23.88
N SER A 666 4.77 -16.03 22.67
CA SER A 666 3.99 -17.20 22.29
C SER A 666 4.30 -17.67 20.87
N VAL A 667 4.05 -18.91 20.63
CA VAL A 667 4.16 -19.54 19.31
C VAL A 667 2.96 -20.44 19.07
N ILE A 668 2.38 -20.32 17.89
CA ILE A 668 1.32 -21.21 17.42
C ILE A 668 1.73 -21.83 16.08
N GLY A 669 1.35 -23.08 15.86
CA GLY A 669 1.62 -23.78 14.62
C GLY A 669 3.11 -23.96 14.30
N ASN A 670 3.44 -23.78 13.03
CA ASN A 670 4.82 -23.88 12.53
C ASN A 670 5.23 -22.63 11.74
N PRO A 671 5.35 -21.46 12.42
CA PRO A 671 5.76 -20.22 11.75
C PRO A 671 7.19 -20.32 11.22
N SER A 672 7.54 -19.50 10.23
CA SER A 672 8.88 -19.43 9.65
C SER A 672 9.42 -18.01 9.64
N LEU A 673 10.53 -17.76 10.33
CA LEU A 673 11.27 -16.48 10.27
C LEU A 673 11.87 -16.22 8.88
N GLY A 674 12.09 -17.27 8.10
CA GLY A 674 12.58 -17.17 6.72
C GLY A 674 11.50 -16.78 5.71
N SER A 675 10.23 -16.79 6.11
CA SER A 675 9.10 -16.49 5.23
C SER A 675 7.96 -15.82 6.02
N ILE A 676 8.22 -14.65 6.55
CA ILE A 676 7.18 -13.83 7.17
C ILE A 676 6.31 -13.24 6.06
N LYS A 677 5.03 -13.62 6.03
CA LYS A 677 4.03 -13.14 5.06
C LYS A 677 3.08 -12.12 5.64
N THR A 678 2.93 -12.13 6.97
CA THR A 678 2.00 -11.25 7.67
C THR A 678 2.64 -10.74 8.95
N MET A 679 2.49 -9.44 9.17
CA MET A 679 2.74 -8.79 10.45
C MET A 679 1.40 -8.31 11.00
N MET A 680 1.19 -8.45 12.30
CA MET A 680 0.05 -7.88 13.02
C MET A 680 0.55 -7.19 14.28
N ILE A 681 0.06 -6.00 14.54
CA ILE A 681 0.28 -5.27 15.79
C ILE A 681 -1.07 -4.99 16.44
N GLY A 682 -1.09 -4.84 17.73
CA GLY A 682 -2.33 -4.57 18.43
C GLY A 682 -2.19 -4.46 19.94
N VAL A 683 -3.33 -4.46 20.59
CA VAL A 683 -3.42 -4.32 22.05
C VAL A 683 -4.31 -5.40 22.67
N LYS A 684 -4.04 -5.71 23.94
CA LYS A 684 -4.71 -6.75 24.71
C LYS A 684 -5.01 -6.24 26.12
N ASN A 685 -6.20 -6.52 26.61
CA ASN A 685 -6.55 -6.36 28.01
C ASN A 685 -6.20 -7.66 28.75
N PRO A 686 -5.19 -7.69 29.61
CA PRO A 686 -4.75 -8.89 30.29
C PRO A 686 -5.63 -9.27 31.49
N SER A 687 -6.52 -8.37 31.97
CA SER A 687 -7.37 -8.62 33.12
C SER A 687 -8.36 -9.78 32.86
N GLN A 688 -8.61 -10.59 33.87
CA GLN A 688 -9.66 -11.61 33.89
C GLN A 688 -10.90 -11.16 34.69
N ALA A 689 -10.81 -10.01 35.37
CA ALA A 689 -11.88 -9.52 36.22
C ALA A 689 -12.99 -8.85 35.38
N ILE A 690 -14.22 -9.29 35.58
CA ILE A 690 -15.40 -8.71 34.92
C ILE A 690 -15.51 -7.23 35.33
N GLY A 691 -15.59 -6.34 34.34
CA GLY A 691 -15.71 -4.89 34.56
C GLY A 691 -14.40 -4.10 34.45
N ASP A 692 -13.24 -4.77 34.34
CA ASP A 692 -11.96 -4.12 34.06
C ASP A 692 -11.88 -3.78 32.54
N VAL A 693 -12.68 -2.82 32.10
CA VAL A 693 -12.71 -2.37 30.71
C VAL A 693 -11.66 -1.27 30.50
N LEU A 694 -10.88 -1.37 29.42
CA LEU A 694 -9.81 -0.42 29.11
C LEU A 694 -10.17 0.48 27.94
N CYS A 695 -9.76 1.76 28.06
CA CYS A 695 -9.78 2.73 26.95
C CYS A 695 -8.42 3.45 26.92
N GLY A 696 -7.70 3.35 25.81
CA GLY A 696 -6.37 3.93 25.68
C GLY A 696 -5.94 4.12 24.23
N GLU A 697 -4.89 4.89 24.05
CA GLU A 697 -4.24 5.12 22.76
C GLU A 697 -2.80 4.65 22.83
N VAL A 698 -2.36 3.92 21.82
CA VAL A 698 -1.00 3.38 21.70
C VAL A 698 -0.39 3.81 20.39
N TRP A 699 0.81 4.40 20.43
CA TRP A 699 1.56 4.72 19.21
C TRP A 699 2.61 3.65 18.95
N PHE A 700 2.73 3.25 17.69
CA PHE A 700 3.74 2.33 17.18
C PHE A 700 4.67 3.09 16.25
N ASN A 701 5.99 2.97 16.48
CA ASN A 701 6.97 3.65 15.65
C ASN A 701 8.23 2.81 15.46
N GLU A 702 8.90 3.01 14.31
CA GLU A 702 10.23 2.47 14.03
C GLU A 702 10.34 0.94 14.18
N LEU A 703 9.41 0.20 13.54
CA LEU A 703 9.54 -1.26 13.48
C LEU A 703 10.70 -1.63 12.56
N ARG A 704 11.81 -2.01 13.15
CA ARG A 704 13.07 -2.26 12.46
C ARG A 704 13.77 -3.53 12.93
N ILE A 705 14.59 -4.06 12.04
CA ILE A 705 15.53 -5.13 12.32
C ILE A 705 16.95 -4.59 12.26
N ALA A 706 17.75 -4.96 13.25
CA ALA A 706 19.08 -4.42 13.44
C ALA A 706 20.16 -5.52 13.43
N GLY A 707 21.41 -5.09 13.13
CA GLY A 707 22.56 -5.97 13.23
C GLY A 707 22.57 -7.05 12.15
N ILE A 708 22.57 -6.67 10.87
CA ILE A 708 22.64 -7.65 9.76
C ILE A 708 23.82 -8.59 9.91
N ASP A 709 23.58 -9.89 9.84
CA ASP A 709 24.62 -10.92 9.83
C ASP A 709 25.14 -11.08 8.39
N SER A 710 26.09 -10.25 8.05
CA SER A 710 26.76 -10.30 6.75
C SER A 710 27.90 -11.29 6.81
N GLN A 711 27.59 -12.58 6.60
CA GLN A 711 28.62 -13.61 6.53
C GLN A 711 29.37 -13.55 5.20
N GLY A 712 30.68 -13.69 5.24
CA GLY A 712 31.51 -13.92 4.06
C GLY A 712 31.67 -15.43 3.81
N GLY A 713 31.96 -15.78 2.58
CA GLY A 713 32.17 -17.17 2.17
C GLY A 713 33.32 -17.31 1.19
N TRP A 714 33.65 -18.54 0.87
CA TRP A 714 34.66 -18.84 -0.15
C TRP A 714 34.17 -19.91 -1.12
N ALA A 715 34.74 -19.91 -2.30
CA ALA A 715 34.53 -20.96 -3.29
C ALA A 715 35.87 -21.37 -3.91
N ALA A 716 35.95 -22.61 -4.27
CA ALA A 716 37.07 -23.16 -4.99
C ALA A 716 36.61 -24.07 -6.13
N ILE A 717 37.34 -24.02 -7.23
CA ILE A 717 37.20 -24.96 -8.34
C ILE A 717 38.56 -25.51 -8.70
N GLY A 718 38.65 -26.82 -8.98
CA GLY A 718 39.87 -27.45 -9.43
C GLY A 718 39.58 -28.43 -10.54
N SER A 719 40.49 -28.55 -11.51
CA SER A 719 40.42 -29.58 -12.54
C SER A 719 41.79 -30.19 -12.80
N LEU A 720 41.78 -31.48 -13.00
CA LEU A 720 42.94 -32.28 -13.37
C LEU A 720 42.62 -33.03 -14.66
N ASP A 721 43.41 -32.76 -15.70
CA ASP A 721 43.32 -33.51 -16.97
C ASP A 721 44.66 -34.22 -17.20
N ALA A 722 44.55 -35.56 -17.30
CA ALA A 722 45.71 -36.41 -17.58
C ALA A 722 45.46 -37.20 -18.88
N ASN A 723 46.38 -37.05 -19.80
CA ASN A 723 46.43 -37.85 -21.00
C ASN A 723 47.61 -38.83 -20.90
N LEU A 724 47.32 -40.10 -20.75
CA LEU A 724 48.34 -41.18 -20.65
C LEU A 724 48.54 -41.76 -22.03
N ALA A 725 49.15 -40.97 -22.92
CA ALA A 725 49.38 -41.35 -24.30
C ALA A 725 48.08 -41.80 -25.00
N ASP A 726 48.12 -42.96 -25.66
CA ASP A 726 46.98 -43.64 -26.31
C ASP A 726 46.27 -44.67 -25.40
N PHE A 727 46.71 -44.84 -24.15
CA PHE A 727 46.18 -45.79 -23.21
C PHE A 727 44.93 -45.26 -22.47
N ALA A 728 45.03 -44.07 -21.89
CA ALA A 728 43.90 -43.54 -21.11
C ALA A 728 43.87 -41.99 -21.11
N THR A 729 42.68 -41.45 -20.99
CA THR A 729 42.41 -40.06 -20.61
C THR A 729 41.66 -40.05 -19.29
N ILE A 730 42.10 -39.21 -18.36
CA ILE A 730 41.47 -39.04 -17.04
C ILE A 730 41.17 -37.58 -16.86
N SER A 731 39.94 -37.23 -16.58
CA SER A 731 39.56 -35.89 -16.18
C SER A 731 38.86 -35.93 -14.83
N ALA A 732 39.35 -35.15 -13.91
CA ALA A 732 38.72 -34.99 -12.61
C ALA A 732 38.46 -33.50 -12.35
N SER A 733 37.27 -33.12 -11.94
CA SER A 733 36.95 -31.77 -11.53
C SER A 733 36.24 -31.75 -10.19
N GLY A 734 36.46 -30.70 -9.42
CA GLY A 734 35.79 -30.48 -8.15
C GLY A 734 35.41 -29.01 -7.98
N ARG A 735 34.26 -28.76 -7.39
CA ARG A 735 33.77 -27.46 -7.04
C ARG A 735 33.26 -27.47 -5.60
N MET A 736 33.63 -26.45 -4.84
CA MET A 736 33.11 -26.22 -3.49
C MET A 736 32.74 -24.77 -3.35
N SER A 737 31.64 -24.50 -2.65
CA SER A 737 31.28 -23.16 -2.20
C SER A 737 30.64 -23.22 -0.83
N THR A 738 30.92 -22.22 -0.01
CA THR A 738 30.40 -22.16 1.36
C THR A 738 29.30 -21.13 1.50
N ILE A 739 28.52 -21.25 2.57
CA ILE A 739 27.53 -20.28 3.02
C ILE A 739 28.13 -18.88 3.00
N GLY A 740 27.39 -17.89 2.53
CA GLY A 740 27.80 -16.49 2.45
C GLY A 740 28.62 -16.12 1.19
N PHE A 741 28.99 -17.09 0.34
CA PHE A 741 29.64 -16.82 -0.93
C PHE A 741 28.62 -16.33 -1.96
N GLY A 742 28.99 -15.28 -2.71
CA GLY A 742 28.17 -14.70 -3.77
C GLY A 742 28.91 -13.63 -4.55
N SER A 743 28.27 -12.98 -5.51
CA SER A 743 28.84 -11.84 -6.24
C SER A 743 28.86 -10.57 -5.37
N ILE A 744 29.72 -9.61 -5.73
CA ILE A 744 29.83 -8.31 -5.01
C ILE A 744 28.54 -7.51 -5.11
N GLU A 745 27.74 -7.72 -6.16
CA GLU A 745 26.49 -7.00 -6.42
C GLU A 745 25.30 -7.57 -5.66
N GLN A 746 25.42 -8.81 -5.17
CA GLN A 746 24.34 -9.45 -4.40
C GLN A 746 24.24 -8.89 -2.99
N SER A 747 23.03 -8.56 -2.59
CA SER A 747 22.73 -8.22 -1.19
C SER A 747 22.96 -9.43 -0.26
N PRO A 748 23.17 -9.23 1.05
CA PRO A 748 23.42 -10.34 1.99
C PRO A 748 22.38 -11.45 1.96
N ASN A 749 21.11 -11.11 1.72
CA ASN A 749 19.98 -12.04 1.66
C ASN A 749 19.91 -12.86 0.36
N GLU A 750 20.62 -12.46 -0.70
CA GLU A 750 20.66 -13.17 -1.99
C GLU A 750 21.83 -14.12 -2.12
N ARG A 751 22.78 -14.10 -1.16
CA ARG A 751 23.96 -14.97 -1.17
C ARG A 751 23.60 -16.39 -0.79
N SER A 752 24.50 -17.34 -1.14
CA SER A 752 24.30 -18.74 -0.85
C SER A 752 24.10 -19.00 0.65
N ARG A 753 23.06 -19.76 0.96
CA ARG A 753 22.75 -20.27 2.30
C ARG A 753 22.96 -21.76 2.43
N GLU A 754 23.79 -22.29 1.57
CA GLU A 754 24.09 -23.71 1.51
C GLU A 754 25.57 -23.92 1.20
N ASP A 755 26.13 -24.96 1.73
CA ASP A 755 27.43 -25.49 1.36
C ASP A 755 27.23 -26.45 0.18
N LEU A 756 27.89 -26.13 -0.94
CA LEU A 756 27.92 -27.00 -2.14
C LEU A 756 29.25 -27.72 -2.22
N SER A 757 29.20 -29.03 -2.41
CA SER A 757 30.35 -29.86 -2.77
C SER A 757 29.96 -30.72 -3.98
N GLN A 758 30.74 -30.59 -5.04
CA GLN A 758 30.55 -31.36 -6.27
C GLN A 758 31.88 -31.89 -6.75
N PHE A 759 31.88 -33.15 -7.20
CA PHE A 759 32.98 -33.67 -7.96
C PHE A 759 32.51 -34.49 -9.15
N ASP A 760 33.31 -34.51 -10.18
CA ASP A 760 33.11 -35.27 -11.39
C ASP A 760 34.44 -35.94 -11.76
N PHE A 761 34.42 -37.24 -12.02
CA PHE A 761 35.53 -38.03 -12.46
C PHE A 761 35.15 -38.78 -13.70
N VAL A 762 35.88 -38.58 -14.78
CA VAL A 762 35.69 -39.21 -16.08
C VAL A 762 36.99 -39.86 -16.52
N THR A 763 36.94 -41.12 -16.89
CA THR A 763 38.09 -41.78 -17.48
C THR A 763 37.68 -42.60 -18.69
N ASN A 764 38.48 -42.46 -19.73
CA ASN A 764 38.41 -43.33 -20.92
C ASN A 764 39.67 -44.14 -21.01
N VAL A 765 39.57 -45.45 -20.92
CA VAL A 765 40.69 -46.39 -20.94
C VAL A 765 40.57 -47.33 -22.11
N ASN A 766 41.57 -47.41 -22.94
CA ASN A 766 41.63 -48.42 -23.99
C ASN A 766 42.23 -49.72 -23.44
N VAL A 767 41.39 -50.50 -22.75
CA VAL A 767 41.77 -51.75 -22.09
C VAL A 767 42.37 -52.77 -23.11
N GLY A 768 41.99 -52.68 -24.35
CA GLY A 768 42.58 -53.52 -25.43
C GLY A 768 44.09 -53.39 -25.61
N GLN A 769 44.67 -52.28 -25.14
CA GLN A 769 46.15 -52.12 -25.19
C GLN A 769 46.91 -52.98 -24.20
N LEU A 770 46.25 -53.50 -23.14
CA LEU A 770 46.83 -54.45 -22.19
C LEU A 770 46.85 -55.87 -22.77
N LEU A 771 46.18 -56.14 -23.90
CA LEU A 771 46.20 -57.40 -24.61
C LEU A 771 47.34 -57.48 -25.64
N PRO A 772 47.80 -58.69 -25.99
CA PRO A 772 48.82 -58.79 -27.01
C PRO A 772 48.41 -58.13 -28.35
N LYS A 773 49.23 -57.25 -28.86
CA LYS A 773 48.91 -56.42 -30.08
C LYS A 773 48.48 -57.32 -31.28
N LYS A 774 48.97 -58.56 -31.33
CA LYS A 774 48.60 -59.54 -32.37
C LYS A 774 47.11 -59.94 -32.36
N TRP A 775 46.41 -59.68 -31.24
CA TRP A 775 44.98 -59.98 -31.17
C TRP A 775 44.09 -58.93 -31.81
N GLY A 776 44.59 -57.71 -31.96
CA GLY A 776 43.90 -56.63 -32.62
C GLY A 776 42.59 -56.22 -31.94
N VAL A 777 42.41 -56.45 -30.65
CA VAL A 777 41.15 -56.23 -29.92
C VAL A 777 41.16 -54.80 -29.38
N GLN A 778 40.11 -54.07 -29.66
CA GLN A 778 39.81 -52.72 -29.08
C GLN A 778 38.73 -52.90 -28.02
N ILE A 779 39.01 -52.40 -26.80
CA ILE A 779 38.04 -52.41 -25.68
C ILE A 779 38.09 -51.04 -25.05
N PRO A 780 37.30 -50.07 -25.59
CA PRO A 780 37.17 -48.77 -24.99
C PRO A 780 36.26 -48.85 -23.76
N LEU A 781 36.84 -48.63 -22.57
CA LEU A 781 36.13 -48.52 -21.31
C LEU A 781 35.99 -47.06 -20.95
N ASN A 782 34.76 -46.63 -20.80
CA ASN A 782 34.47 -45.31 -20.24
C ASN A 782 33.85 -45.49 -18.84
N TYR A 783 34.42 -44.87 -17.85
CA TYR A 783 33.88 -44.81 -16.50
C TYR A 783 33.69 -43.35 -16.08
N ASN A 784 32.50 -43.01 -15.62
CA ASN A 784 32.14 -41.72 -15.12
C ASN A 784 31.48 -41.88 -13.76
N VAL A 785 31.90 -41.08 -12.78
CA VAL A 785 31.23 -40.92 -11.49
C VAL A 785 31.26 -39.48 -11.10
N GLY A 786 30.09 -38.94 -10.74
CA GLY A 786 29.94 -37.59 -10.23
C GLY A 786 28.94 -37.54 -9.10
N ALA A 787 29.23 -36.77 -8.10
CA ALA A 787 28.29 -36.52 -7.01
C ALA A 787 28.20 -35.01 -6.70
N THR A 788 27.02 -34.61 -6.36
CA THR A 788 26.68 -33.25 -5.86
C THR A 788 26.04 -33.41 -4.50
N GLN A 789 26.57 -32.70 -3.52
CA GLN A 789 26.02 -32.61 -2.17
C GLN A 789 25.79 -31.17 -1.83
N ILE A 790 24.55 -30.85 -1.44
CA ILE A 790 24.13 -29.53 -0.95
C ILE A 790 23.73 -29.72 0.52
N THR A 791 24.36 -28.93 1.39
CA THR A 791 24.07 -28.96 2.83
C THR A 791 23.48 -27.58 3.20
N PRO A 792 22.18 -27.50 3.53
CA PRO A 792 21.55 -26.22 3.87
C PRO A 792 22.03 -25.72 5.23
N GLU A 793 22.03 -24.39 5.40
CA GLU A 793 22.36 -23.73 6.67
C GLU A 793 21.30 -24.02 7.73
N TYR A 794 20.03 -24.02 7.32
CA TYR A 794 18.85 -24.22 8.16
C TYR A 794 18.25 -25.61 7.93
N ASP A 795 17.61 -26.17 8.98
CA ASP A 795 16.86 -27.41 8.86
C ASP A 795 15.67 -27.23 7.91
N PRO A 796 15.52 -28.02 6.82
CA PRO A 796 14.42 -27.86 5.87
C PRO A 796 13.02 -28.02 6.47
N PHE A 797 12.88 -28.84 7.54
CA PHE A 797 11.60 -29.04 8.23
C PHE A 797 11.31 -27.96 9.26
N TYR A 798 12.34 -27.34 9.83
CA TYR A 798 12.26 -26.28 10.84
C TYR A 798 13.14 -25.12 10.40
N GLN A 799 12.67 -24.37 9.43
CA GLN A 799 13.42 -23.34 8.69
C GLN A 799 14.01 -22.21 9.55
N ASP A 800 13.62 -22.13 10.83
CA ASP A 800 14.14 -21.16 11.79
C ASP A 800 15.32 -21.68 12.61
N LEU A 801 15.63 -22.98 12.49
CA LEU A 801 16.73 -23.61 13.22
C LEU A 801 17.92 -23.85 12.31
N LEU A 802 19.10 -23.46 12.75
CA LEU A 802 20.32 -23.87 12.09
C LEU A 802 20.45 -25.41 12.15
N LEU A 803 20.81 -26.03 11.04
CA LEU A 803 20.95 -27.50 10.96
C LEU A 803 21.94 -28.04 12.00
N LYS A 804 23.05 -27.29 12.24
CA LYS A 804 24.03 -27.64 13.28
C LYS A 804 23.42 -27.69 14.68
N ASP A 805 22.52 -26.71 15.00
CA ASP A 805 21.90 -26.61 16.32
C ASP A 805 20.85 -27.72 16.49
N ARG A 806 20.06 -27.98 15.43
CA ARG A 806 19.12 -29.10 15.41
C ARG A 806 19.80 -30.46 15.64
N ILE A 807 20.93 -30.68 14.99
CA ILE A 807 21.77 -31.91 15.20
C ILE A 807 22.30 -31.97 16.64
N ALA A 808 22.65 -30.83 17.25
CA ALA A 808 23.14 -30.75 18.61
C ALA A 808 22.08 -31.09 19.68
N THR A 809 20.80 -30.87 19.39
CA THR A 809 19.69 -31.17 20.33
C THR A 809 19.47 -32.65 20.60
N VAL A 810 19.93 -33.54 19.72
CA VAL A 810 19.72 -34.98 19.83
C VAL A 810 20.94 -35.70 20.43
N LYS A 811 20.66 -36.68 21.29
CA LYS A 811 21.70 -37.33 22.11
C LYS A 811 22.42 -38.48 21.39
N THR A 812 21.75 -39.21 20.51
CA THR A 812 22.34 -40.42 19.88
C THR A 812 22.92 -40.12 18.49
N GLN A 813 24.01 -40.81 18.14
CA GLN A 813 24.65 -40.65 16.82
C GLN A 813 23.69 -41.06 15.68
N SER A 814 22.91 -42.12 15.86
CA SER A 814 21.95 -42.56 14.85
C SER A 814 20.90 -41.47 14.52
N GLN A 815 20.39 -40.78 15.53
CA GLN A 815 19.45 -39.66 15.31
C GLN A 815 20.11 -38.49 14.59
N ARG A 816 21.38 -38.18 14.93
CA ARG A 816 22.16 -37.13 14.25
C ARG A 816 22.34 -37.43 12.77
N ASP A 817 22.71 -38.68 12.46
CA ASP A 817 22.91 -39.12 11.08
C ASP A 817 21.56 -39.11 10.30
N THR A 818 20.47 -39.49 10.96
CA THR A 818 19.14 -39.42 10.35
C THR A 818 18.76 -37.97 9.99
N ILE A 819 18.87 -37.03 10.93
CA ILE A 819 18.57 -35.61 10.68
C ILE A 819 19.47 -35.06 9.57
N ARG A 820 20.77 -35.36 9.61
CA ARG A 820 21.70 -34.93 8.57
C ARG A 820 21.33 -35.47 7.20
N ASN A 821 21.06 -36.78 7.09
CA ASN A 821 20.72 -37.40 5.81
C ASN A 821 19.38 -36.93 5.25
N GLN A 822 18.43 -36.57 6.12
CA GLN A 822 17.15 -35.99 5.70
C GLN A 822 17.26 -34.54 5.23
N ALA A 823 18.23 -33.78 5.71
CA ALA A 823 18.41 -32.37 5.41
C ALA A 823 19.29 -32.14 4.16
N ILE A 824 20.17 -33.08 3.81
CA ILE A 824 21.12 -32.94 2.70
C ILE A 824 20.46 -33.35 1.39
N ASP A 825 20.61 -32.52 0.36
CA ASP A 825 20.37 -32.88 -1.03
C ASP A 825 21.62 -33.56 -1.59
N TYR A 826 21.50 -34.86 -1.92
CA TYR A 826 22.58 -35.64 -2.47
C TYR A 826 22.17 -36.30 -3.78
N THR A 827 22.96 -36.05 -4.81
CA THR A 827 22.76 -36.63 -6.13
C THR A 827 24.05 -37.31 -6.58
N GLU A 828 23.99 -38.60 -6.93
CA GLU A 828 25.11 -39.33 -7.48
C GLU A 828 24.75 -39.93 -8.85
N ARG A 829 25.69 -39.87 -9.76
CA ARG A 829 25.60 -40.47 -11.10
C ARG A 829 26.81 -41.30 -11.37
N LYS A 830 26.58 -42.58 -11.75
CA LYS A 830 27.61 -43.51 -12.15
C LYS A 830 27.31 -44.03 -13.54
N SER A 831 28.32 -44.11 -14.35
CA SER A 831 28.21 -44.71 -15.67
C SER A 831 29.42 -45.55 -16.00
N ILE A 832 29.20 -46.77 -16.46
CA ILE A 832 30.22 -47.66 -16.98
C ILE A 832 29.78 -48.05 -18.37
N SER A 833 30.62 -47.77 -19.37
CA SER A 833 30.29 -48.16 -20.71
C SER A 833 31.52 -48.72 -21.45
N LEU A 834 31.26 -49.79 -22.19
CA LEU A 834 32.15 -50.37 -23.17
C LEU A 834 31.48 -50.17 -24.53
N ILE A 835 31.95 -49.22 -25.34
CA ILE A 835 31.27 -48.86 -26.60
C ILE A 835 32.15 -49.27 -27.78
N GLY A 836 31.59 -50.09 -28.65
CA GLY A 836 32.27 -50.53 -29.87
C GLY A 836 33.46 -51.44 -29.58
N VAL A 837 33.28 -52.40 -28.68
CA VAL A 837 34.22 -53.50 -28.48
C VAL A 837 34.30 -54.32 -29.74
N ARG A 838 35.48 -54.34 -30.40
CA ARG A 838 35.67 -55.02 -31.67
C ARG A 838 37.07 -55.53 -31.83
N LYS A 839 37.23 -56.53 -32.69
CA LYS A 839 38.53 -56.98 -33.17
C LYS A 839 38.82 -56.33 -34.54
N ASN A 840 40.00 -55.71 -34.64
CA ASN A 840 40.46 -55.10 -35.91
C ASN A 840 40.94 -56.21 -36.84
N GLY A 841 40.60 -56.10 -38.15
CA GLY A 841 41.01 -57.08 -39.14
C GLY A 841 42.53 -57.16 -39.37
N SER A 842 43.04 -58.33 -39.49
CA SER A 842 44.47 -58.62 -39.73
C SER A 842 44.94 -58.39 -41.17
N GLY A 843 44.18 -57.67 -41.99
CA GLY A 843 44.52 -57.41 -43.40
C GLY A 843 44.18 -58.55 -44.38
N ALA A 844 43.64 -59.68 -43.90
CA ALA A 844 43.06 -60.70 -44.75
C ALA A 844 41.76 -60.27 -45.40
N LYS A 845 41.40 -60.94 -46.51
CA LYS A 845 40.13 -60.57 -47.23
C LYS A 845 38.94 -60.79 -46.28
N PRO A 846 38.09 -59.76 -46.17
CA PRO A 846 36.95 -59.85 -45.28
C PRO A 846 35.96 -60.91 -45.74
N HIS A 847 35.55 -61.73 -44.82
CA HIS A 847 34.46 -62.68 -44.98
C HIS A 847 33.26 -62.33 -44.11
N PHE A 848 32.05 -62.63 -44.54
CA PHE A 848 30.81 -62.28 -43.85
C PHE A 848 30.73 -62.89 -42.43
N TYR A 849 31.42 -64.05 -42.17
CA TYR A 849 31.46 -64.74 -40.86
C TYR A 849 32.61 -64.28 -39.96
N ASN A 850 33.39 -63.27 -40.36
CA ASN A 850 34.50 -62.81 -39.52
C ASN A 850 34.00 -62.09 -38.26
N VAL A 851 34.67 -62.39 -37.12
CA VAL A 851 34.40 -61.73 -35.85
C VAL A 851 34.66 -60.22 -35.93
N GLU A 852 35.51 -59.77 -36.84
CA GLU A 852 35.81 -58.37 -37.11
C GLU A 852 34.65 -57.54 -37.63
N ASN A 853 33.59 -58.19 -38.10
CA ASN A 853 32.37 -57.53 -38.56
C ASN A 853 31.39 -57.21 -37.42
N PHE A 854 31.67 -57.66 -36.20
CA PHE A 854 30.84 -57.39 -35.06
C PHE A 854 31.48 -56.32 -34.18
N ASP A 855 30.67 -55.41 -33.67
CA ASP A 855 30.97 -54.57 -32.54
C ASP A 855 29.90 -54.74 -31.47
N PHE A 856 30.38 -54.77 -30.22
CA PHE A 856 29.51 -54.94 -29.05
C PHE A 856 29.62 -53.69 -28.19
N SER A 857 28.47 -53.25 -27.66
CA SER A 857 28.45 -52.17 -26.68
C SER A 857 27.62 -52.56 -25.48
N TYR A 858 28.12 -52.21 -24.32
CA TYR A 858 27.47 -52.34 -23.04
C TYR A 858 27.51 -51.02 -22.31
N ALA A 859 26.38 -50.55 -21.79
CA ALA A 859 26.32 -49.38 -20.97
C ALA A 859 25.45 -49.64 -19.74
N TYR A 860 25.99 -49.31 -18.57
CA TYR A 860 25.30 -49.26 -17.30
C TYR A 860 25.32 -47.87 -16.78
N ASN A 861 24.13 -47.27 -16.50
CA ASN A 861 23.98 -45.98 -15.88
C ASN A 861 23.18 -46.13 -14.58
N GLU A 862 23.66 -45.52 -13.53
CA GLU A 862 22.97 -45.45 -12.24
C GLU A 862 22.88 -43.99 -11.81
N PHE A 863 21.66 -43.57 -11.44
CA PHE A 863 21.36 -42.27 -10.83
C PHE A 863 20.72 -42.53 -9.48
N THR A 864 21.24 -41.89 -8.44
CA THR A 864 20.65 -41.91 -7.10
C THR A 864 20.50 -40.49 -6.60
N HIS A 865 19.38 -40.24 -5.97
CA HIS A 865 19.06 -38.93 -5.39
C HIS A 865 18.26 -39.11 -4.10
N HIS A 866 18.52 -38.25 -3.13
CA HIS A 866 17.68 -38.02 -1.95
C HIS A 866 17.81 -36.58 -1.50
N ASP A 867 16.72 -36.03 -0.97
CA ASP A 867 16.62 -34.72 -0.35
C ASP A 867 15.60 -34.74 0.80
N TYR A 868 15.18 -33.57 1.27
CA TYR A 868 14.21 -33.49 2.36
C TYR A 868 12.77 -33.91 1.97
N GLU A 869 12.45 -33.97 0.68
CA GLU A 869 11.14 -34.40 0.15
C GLU A 869 11.23 -35.86 -0.32
N ILE A 870 12.36 -36.27 -0.87
CA ILE A 870 12.58 -37.57 -1.49
C ILE A 870 13.53 -38.41 -0.64
N GLN A 871 13.00 -39.41 0.05
CA GLN A 871 13.81 -40.31 0.87
C GLN A 871 14.84 -41.11 0.05
N SER A 872 14.49 -41.58 -1.14
CA SER A 872 15.37 -42.29 -2.04
C SER A 872 14.75 -42.40 -3.45
N GLN A 873 15.50 -41.98 -4.42
CA GLN A 873 15.22 -42.21 -5.84
C GLN A 873 16.41 -42.94 -6.44
N SER A 874 16.17 -44.05 -7.13
CA SER A 874 17.20 -44.79 -7.85
C SER A 874 16.71 -45.17 -9.23
N ASN A 875 17.51 -44.83 -10.24
CA ASN A 875 17.24 -45.18 -11.63
C ASN A 875 18.47 -45.92 -12.21
N LYS A 876 18.28 -47.15 -12.64
CA LYS A 876 19.34 -48.01 -13.22
C LYS A 876 18.95 -48.39 -14.62
N THR A 877 19.82 -48.06 -15.56
CA THR A 877 19.61 -48.37 -16.96
C THR A 877 20.75 -49.25 -17.49
N VAL A 878 20.42 -50.38 -18.07
CA VAL A 878 21.35 -51.28 -18.77
C VAL A 878 21.00 -51.27 -20.25
N ALA A 879 21.98 -50.99 -21.08
CA ALA A 879 21.85 -51.08 -22.52
C ALA A 879 22.90 -52.00 -23.12
N LEU A 880 22.46 -52.92 -23.94
CA LEU A 880 23.30 -53.85 -24.69
C LEU A 880 23.01 -53.67 -26.18
N SER A 881 24.04 -53.55 -27.00
CA SER A 881 23.90 -53.54 -28.44
C SER A 881 25.01 -54.39 -29.12
N ALA A 882 24.62 -55.03 -30.19
CA ALA A 882 25.53 -55.72 -31.05
C ALA A 882 25.25 -55.31 -32.51
N ASN A 883 26.24 -54.71 -33.12
CA ASN A 883 26.14 -54.30 -34.53
C ASN A 883 26.98 -55.22 -35.41
N TYR A 884 26.42 -55.61 -36.55
CA TYR A 884 27.13 -56.35 -37.56
C TYR A 884 27.28 -55.46 -38.81
N ASN A 885 28.57 -55.32 -39.24
CA ASN A 885 28.87 -54.46 -40.40
C ASN A 885 29.84 -55.18 -41.36
N TYR A 886 29.34 -55.56 -42.49
CA TYR A 886 30.16 -56.23 -43.50
C TYR A 886 30.12 -55.44 -44.83
N GLY A 887 31.33 -55.07 -45.31
CA GLY A 887 31.54 -54.37 -46.57
C GLY A 887 31.92 -55.32 -47.67
N PHE A 888 31.16 -55.38 -48.70
CA PHE A 888 31.53 -56.15 -49.88
C PHE A 888 32.52 -55.36 -50.74
N SER A 889 33.56 -56.01 -51.23
CA SER A 889 34.29 -55.41 -52.33
C SER A 889 33.38 -55.40 -53.52
N PRO A 890 33.15 -54.26 -54.15
CA PRO A 890 32.30 -54.23 -55.36
C PRO A 890 32.82 -55.14 -56.46
N LEU A 891 31.96 -55.92 -57.04
CA LEU A 891 32.29 -56.76 -58.18
C LEU A 891 32.47 -55.86 -59.37
N GLU A 892 33.72 -55.43 -59.63
CA GLU A 892 33.99 -54.71 -60.87
C GLU A 892 33.96 -55.66 -62.10
N ILE A 893 32.87 -55.64 -62.84
CA ILE A 893 32.74 -56.29 -64.06
C ILE A 893 33.19 -55.35 -65.16
N ASN A 894 34.42 -55.56 -65.59
CA ASN A 894 34.96 -54.82 -66.75
C ASN A 894 34.78 -55.72 -68.04
N PRO A 895 33.61 -55.67 -68.63
CA PRO A 895 33.24 -56.63 -69.70
C PRO A 895 34.11 -56.50 -70.95
N PHE A 896 34.77 -55.36 -71.15
CA PHE A 896 35.59 -55.08 -72.35
C PHE A 896 37.09 -55.14 -72.08
N LYS A 897 37.61 -55.49 -70.85
CA LYS A 897 39.03 -55.53 -70.51
C LYS A 897 39.86 -56.53 -71.30
N LYS A 898 39.26 -57.50 -71.92
CA LYS A 898 39.92 -58.52 -72.74
C LYS A 898 39.91 -58.23 -74.27
N ILE A 899 39.28 -57.17 -74.70
CA ILE A 899 39.19 -56.83 -76.17
C ILE A 899 40.34 -55.88 -76.45
N LYS A 900 41.48 -56.44 -76.93
CA LYS A 900 42.71 -55.72 -77.26
C LYS A 900 42.54 -54.61 -78.32
N ALA A 901 41.47 -54.62 -79.11
CA ALA A 901 41.15 -53.60 -80.05
C ALA A 901 40.62 -52.29 -79.50
N LEU A 902 39.94 -52.35 -78.36
CA LEU A 902 39.40 -51.15 -77.67
C LEU A 902 40.42 -50.49 -76.70
N ASN A 903 41.40 -51.22 -76.28
CA ASN A 903 42.46 -50.69 -75.44
C ASN A 903 43.46 -49.78 -76.20
N LYS A 904 43.49 -49.82 -77.56
CA LYS A 904 44.38 -48.98 -78.34
C LYS A 904 43.79 -47.62 -78.71
N LYS A 905 42.51 -47.34 -78.39
CA LYS A 905 41.89 -46.04 -78.67
C LYS A 905 41.59 -45.40 -77.35
N LYS A 906 42.20 -44.23 -77.09
CA LYS A 906 42.01 -43.37 -75.90
C LYS A 906 40.52 -42.98 -75.56
N ILE A 907 39.58 -43.61 -76.29
CA ILE A 907 38.16 -43.32 -76.15
C ILE A 907 37.52 -44.02 -74.92
N LEU A 908 38.12 -45.06 -74.36
CA LEU A 908 37.60 -45.76 -73.16
C LEU A 908 38.15 -45.27 -71.87
N ALA A 909 38.97 -44.24 -71.84
CA ALA A 909 39.50 -43.62 -70.63
C ALA A 909 38.63 -42.43 -70.12
N MET A 910 37.48 -42.21 -70.74
CA MET A 910 36.55 -41.12 -70.39
C MET A 910 35.16 -41.61 -69.93
N ALA A 911 34.99 -42.85 -69.57
CA ALA A 911 33.74 -43.35 -68.95
C ALA A 911 34.08 -43.69 -67.47
N PRO A 912 33.30 -43.10 -66.48
CA PRO A 912 33.57 -43.28 -65.09
C PRO A 912 33.49 -44.74 -64.61
#